data_f668cfa53f21bc281bfdae42a9c84e7f
#
_entry.id   f668cfa53f21bc281bfdae42a9c84e7f
#
_cell.length_a   1.000
_cell.length_b   1.000
_cell.length_c   1.000
_cell.angle_alpha   90.00
_cell.angle_beta   90.00
_cell.angle_gamma   90.00
#
_symmetry.space_group_name_H-M   'P 1'
#
loop_
_entity.id
_entity.type
_entity.pdbx_description
1 polymer ?
#
loop_
_entity_poly.entity_id
_entity_poly.type
_entity_poly.pdbx_seq_one_letter_code
_entity_poly.pdbx_strand_id
1 'polypeptide(L)'
;MSKNLEKTYNPKEIEAKLYEKWCEEKYFHAEVDRSKKPFTTVMPPPNITGKLHMGHALDNTLQDILIRYKRMQGYNALWIPGTDHAAISTEVKVTNQLKAEGIDKKELGREGFLKRTWQWKEEYAGTIENQLKKLGISCDWDRERFTMDEGCSNAVKEVFIRLHEKGFIYKGSRIINWCPVCKTSLSDAEVEHEEQAGHFWHIKYPIVGTDRFLEIATTRPETLLGDTAIAVHPDDDRYKDIVGKNVILPLVGREIPIVADAYVDKEFGTGAVKITPAHDPNDFEVGKRHDLPEINILNDDATIVEGYGRYSGMDRYEARKAIVEDLEKEGYLVSIEEHVHNVGTHDRCKTTVEPMIKPQWFVKMDELAKPAINAIKTGELKFVPERFGKIYLNWLENIRDWCISRQIWWGHRIPAYYCDECGEVVVAREMPEKCPHCGCTHLTQDEDTLDTWFSSALWPFSTLGWPEETEDLKYFYPTDVLVTGYDIIFFWVIRMVFSGYAHTGKAPFHTVLIHGLVRDSQGRKMSKSLGNGIDPLEVIDEYGADALRLTLITGNAPGNDMRFYNERVESSRNFANKVWNASRFIMMNMEDKVISKPDEADLEVTDKWILSKVNTLAKDVTENMDKFELGIAVQKVYDFIWDEFCDWYIELVKYRIYHSDENYKSANAALWTLKTVLGNALKMLHPFMPFVTEEIYSALVPEEKSLMMSDWPQFTEDWCYADAENITDHMKEVIRGVRNARAEMNVPPSRKAKVYVVCEDEKLCEGFEELTTCACPLMSASELAIQADKAGIADDAVSIVVPDASVYVPLEELIDFEQEIERLTKEEEKLTKEINRAKGMLSNEKFVSKAPQAKVDEEKAKLEKYTQMMEQVKERLEALKAGR
;
A
#
# COMPACT_ATOMS: atom_id res chain seq x y z
N MET A 1 -22.03 -4.92 36.78
CA MET A 1 -23.18 -4.80 35.85
C MET A 1 -22.54 -4.92 34.44
N SER A 2 -22.93 -5.94 33.67
CA SER A 2 -22.49 -6.06 32.28
C SER A 2 -22.97 -4.84 31.50
N LYS A 3 -22.08 -4.22 30.76
CA LYS A 3 -22.41 -3.09 29.88
C LYS A 3 -23.21 -3.67 28.71
N ASN A 4 -24.50 -3.38 28.62
CA ASN A 4 -25.31 -3.82 27.48
C ASN A 4 -24.89 -3.06 26.23
N LEU A 5 -24.65 -3.80 25.14
CA LEU A 5 -24.33 -3.19 23.84
C LEU A 5 -25.58 -2.47 23.29
N GLU A 6 -25.38 -1.28 22.75
CA GLU A 6 -26.42 -0.51 22.04
C GLU A 6 -27.01 -1.32 20.88
N LYS A 7 -28.23 -0.95 20.45
CA LYS A 7 -28.94 -1.67 19.38
C LYS A 7 -28.16 -1.73 18.05
N THR A 8 -27.42 -0.68 17.74
CA THR A 8 -26.63 -0.53 16.52
C THR A 8 -25.21 -0.09 16.85
N TYR A 9 -24.24 -0.60 16.12
CA TYR A 9 -22.87 -0.11 16.22
C TYR A 9 -22.76 1.29 15.62
N ASN A 10 -22.24 2.25 16.42
CA ASN A 10 -21.98 3.62 15.97
C ASN A 10 -20.51 3.99 16.17
N PRO A 11 -19.65 3.90 15.11
CA PRO A 11 -18.23 4.20 15.22
C PRO A 11 -17.93 5.59 15.79
N LYS A 12 -18.73 6.61 15.40
CA LYS A 12 -18.51 8.02 15.82
C LYS A 12 -18.59 8.24 17.33
N GLU A 13 -19.38 7.43 18.02
CA GLU A 13 -19.55 7.54 19.48
C GLU A 13 -18.51 6.72 20.24
N ILE A 14 -17.95 5.71 19.62
CA ILE A 14 -17.10 4.69 20.25
C ILE A 14 -15.61 4.98 20.01
N GLU A 15 -15.20 5.20 18.75
CA GLU A 15 -13.80 5.22 18.34
C GLU A 15 -12.98 6.29 19.07
N ALA A 16 -13.48 7.53 19.13
CA ALA A 16 -12.77 8.63 19.79
C ALA A 16 -12.56 8.37 21.29
N LYS A 17 -13.58 7.87 21.98
CA LYS A 17 -13.53 7.59 23.43
C LYS A 17 -12.56 6.44 23.76
N LEU A 18 -12.58 5.38 22.94
CA LEU A 18 -11.67 4.26 23.12
C LEU A 18 -10.23 4.68 22.89
N TYR A 19 -9.98 5.47 21.83
CA TYR A 19 -8.63 5.93 21.52
C TYR A 19 -8.07 6.83 22.61
N GLU A 20 -8.85 7.77 23.11
CA GLU A 20 -8.48 8.62 24.24
C GLU A 20 -8.12 7.79 25.48
N LYS A 21 -8.97 6.82 25.84
CA LYS A 21 -8.70 5.88 26.93
C LYS A 21 -7.39 5.13 26.74
N TRP A 22 -7.10 4.59 25.55
CA TRP A 22 -5.86 3.86 25.28
C TRP A 22 -4.61 4.74 25.46
N CYS A 23 -4.70 6.03 25.06
CA CYS A 23 -3.61 7.00 25.26
C CYS A 23 -3.45 7.36 26.74
N GLU A 24 -4.54 7.61 27.48
CA GLU A 24 -4.50 7.92 28.91
C GLU A 24 -3.92 6.78 29.75
N GLU A 25 -4.29 5.54 29.45
CA GLU A 25 -3.79 4.34 30.10
C GLU A 25 -2.39 3.91 29.60
N LYS A 26 -1.83 4.64 28.64
CA LYS A 26 -0.49 4.41 28.05
C LYS A 26 -0.27 2.99 27.50
N TYR A 27 -1.29 2.38 26.90
CA TYR A 27 -1.19 1.02 26.36
C TYR A 27 -0.23 0.92 25.16
N PHE A 28 0.12 2.04 24.54
CA PHE A 28 1.05 2.10 23.41
C PHE A 28 2.49 2.33 23.83
N HIS A 29 2.71 2.74 25.07
CA HIS A 29 4.03 3.09 25.57
C HIS A 29 4.87 1.84 25.88
N ALA A 30 6.14 1.84 25.47
CA ALA A 30 7.09 0.77 25.75
C ALA A 30 8.35 1.32 26.42
N GLU A 31 8.66 0.78 27.59
CA GLU A 31 9.91 1.04 28.32
C GLU A 31 10.83 -0.19 28.24
N VAL A 32 12.13 0.00 28.51
CA VAL A 32 13.09 -1.10 28.52
C VAL A 32 12.72 -2.12 29.61
N ASP A 33 12.28 -3.28 29.18
CA ASP A 33 11.94 -4.42 30.02
C ASP A 33 12.70 -5.68 29.56
N ARG A 34 13.81 -5.98 30.21
CA ARG A 34 14.68 -7.11 29.84
C ARG A 34 14.08 -8.49 30.14
N SER A 35 12.92 -8.56 30.79
CA SER A 35 12.17 -9.80 30.97
C SER A 35 11.37 -10.19 29.74
N LYS A 36 11.14 -9.25 28.82
CA LYS A 36 10.40 -9.46 27.57
C LYS A 36 11.32 -9.36 26.37
N LYS A 37 10.96 -10.05 25.30
CA LYS A 37 11.61 -9.86 24.00
C LYS A 37 11.11 -8.58 23.35
N PRO A 38 11.97 -7.67 22.86
CA PRO A 38 11.51 -6.51 22.11
C PRO A 38 10.96 -6.91 20.75
N PHE A 39 10.01 -6.12 20.25
CA PHE A 39 9.62 -6.07 18.85
C PHE A 39 9.48 -4.60 18.46
N THR A 40 10.33 -4.15 17.56
CA THR A 40 10.44 -2.74 17.23
C THR A 40 10.18 -2.48 15.76
N THR A 41 9.41 -1.45 15.47
CA THR A 41 9.29 -0.85 14.13
C THR A 41 9.33 0.66 14.21
N VAL A 42 9.77 1.31 13.14
CA VAL A 42 9.74 2.76 12.98
C VAL A 42 8.75 3.12 11.89
N MET A 43 7.93 4.12 12.14
CA MET A 43 7.01 4.63 11.13
C MET A 43 7.80 5.30 10.02
N PRO A 44 7.53 5.00 8.72
CA PRO A 44 7.98 5.86 7.64
C PRO A 44 7.47 7.28 7.91
N PRO A 45 8.33 8.24 8.25
CA PRO A 45 7.86 9.52 8.74
C PRO A 45 7.16 10.29 7.62
N PRO A 46 5.84 10.59 7.73
CA PRO A 46 5.15 11.32 6.70
C PRO A 46 5.73 12.73 6.51
N ASN A 47 5.82 13.15 5.26
CA ASN A 47 6.24 14.49 4.88
C ASN A 47 5.22 15.54 5.35
N ILE A 48 5.68 16.62 5.99
CA ILE A 48 4.83 17.75 6.40
C ILE A 48 4.33 18.62 5.23
N THR A 49 4.09 18.01 4.09
CA THR A 49 3.68 18.70 2.84
C THR A 49 2.18 18.75 2.62
N GLY A 50 1.40 18.17 3.52
CA GLY A 50 -0.06 18.15 3.45
C GLY A 50 -0.67 17.00 4.24
N LYS A 51 -1.98 16.81 4.08
CA LYS A 51 -2.73 15.71 4.70
C LYS A 51 -2.29 14.35 4.16
N LEU A 52 -2.44 13.31 4.98
CA LEU A 52 -2.24 11.92 4.60
C LEU A 52 -3.25 11.49 3.53
N HIS A 53 -2.87 10.51 2.74
CA HIS A 53 -3.70 9.89 1.70
C HIS A 53 -3.82 8.37 1.95
N MET A 54 -4.61 7.66 1.11
CA MET A 54 -4.87 6.22 1.25
C MET A 54 -3.62 5.35 1.31
N GLY A 55 -2.53 5.73 0.62
CA GLY A 55 -1.25 5.01 0.72
C GLY A 55 -0.67 5.03 2.13
N HIS A 56 -0.73 6.18 2.83
CA HIS A 56 -0.33 6.28 4.23
C HIS A 56 -1.27 5.49 5.15
N ALA A 57 -2.58 5.48 4.86
CA ALA A 57 -3.53 4.68 5.63
C ALA A 57 -3.22 3.18 5.52
N LEU A 58 -2.87 2.69 4.32
CA LEU A 58 -2.44 1.30 4.11
C LEU A 58 -1.15 1.00 4.88
N ASP A 59 -0.11 1.82 4.67
CA ASP A 59 1.21 1.64 5.29
C ASP A 59 1.12 1.57 6.82
N ASN A 60 0.44 2.53 7.43
CA ASN A 60 0.28 2.56 8.88
C ASN A 60 -0.64 1.46 9.42
N THR A 61 -1.66 1.05 8.66
CA THR A 61 -2.53 -0.08 9.06
C THR A 61 -1.74 -1.39 9.11
N LEU A 62 -0.85 -1.64 8.14
CA LEU A 62 0.01 -2.84 8.14
C LEU A 62 0.91 -2.88 9.36
N GLN A 63 1.55 -1.76 9.71
CA GLN A 63 2.40 -1.66 10.89
C GLN A 63 1.60 -1.85 12.18
N ASP A 64 0.44 -1.22 12.30
CA ASP A 64 -0.42 -1.32 13.48
C ASP A 64 -0.89 -2.75 13.74
N ILE A 65 -1.24 -3.49 12.69
CA ILE A 65 -1.62 -4.91 12.79
C ILE A 65 -0.46 -5.72 13.40
N LEU A 66 0.77 -5.54 12.92
CA LEU A 66 1.93 -6.26 13.42
C LEU A 66 2.25 -5.90 14.88
N ILE A 67 2.17 -4.63 15.24
CA ILE A 67 2.42 -4.16 16.60
C ILE A 67 1.37 -4.69 17.57
N ARG A 68 0.07 -4.64 17.23
CA ARG A 68 -1.01 -5.20 18.07
C ARG A 68 -0.84 -6.70 18.24
N TYR A 69 -0.59 -7.41 17.16
CA TYR A 69 -0.33 -8.85 17.18
C TYR A 69 0.84 -9.21 18.09
N LYS A 70 1.99 -8.56 17.94
CA LYS A 70 3.17 -8.84 18.77
C LYS A 70 2.97 -8.43 20.24
N ARG A 71 2.24 -7.35 20.51
CA ARG A 71 1.87 -6.96 21.88
C ARG A 71 1.03 -8.05 22.54
N MET A 72 0.02 -8.59 21.86
CA MET A 72 -0.81 -9.70 22.35
C MET A 72 -0.03 -11.01 22.49
N GLN A 73 1.09 -11.19 21.78
CA GLN A 73 2.02 -12.31 21.98
C GLN A 73 2.98 -12.12 23.17
N GLY A 74 2.84 -11.04 23.93
CA GLY A 74 3.67 -10.75 25.12
C GLY A 74 5.02 -10.09 24.82
N TYR A 75 5.28 -9.67 23.56
CA TYR A 75 6.48 -8.88 23.25
C TYR A 75 6.40 -7.49 23.87
N ASN A 76 7.57 -6.91 24.14
CA ASN A 76 7.67 -5.48 24.42
C ASN A 76 7.68 -4.75 23.08
N ALA A 77 6.49 -4.39 22.60
CA ALA A 77 6.28 -3.88 21.25
C ALA A 77 6.41 -2.36 21.22
N LEU A 78 7.45 -1.86 20.54
CA LEU A 78 7.70 -0.43 20.33
C LEU A 78 7.45 -0.04 18.86
N TRP A 79 6.58 0.93 18.64
CA TRP A 79 6.40 1.58 17.35
C TRP A 79 6.64 3.09 17.48
N ILE A 80 7.74 3.58 16.87
CA ILE A 80 8.15 4.97 16.96
C ILE A 80 7.47 5.78 15.86
N PRO A 81 6.61 6.76 16.19
CA PRO A 81 6.02 7.68 15.24
C PRO A 81 6.94 8.87 14.97
N GLY A 82 6.65 9.60 13.90
CA GLY A 82 7.27 10.89 13.63
C GLY A 82 6.93 11.44 12.27
N THR A 83 7.53 12.59 11.95
CA THR A 83 7.32 13.31 10.69
C THR A 83 8.66 13.72 10.06
N ASP A 84 8.67 13.83 8.71
CA ASP A 84 9.85 14.26 7.95
C ASP A 84 9.69 15.72 7.50
N HIS A 85 10.78 16.48 7.60
CA HIS A 85 10.83 17.88 7.18
C HIS A 85 10.72 18.06 5.67
N ALA A 86 11.01 17.04 4.89
CA ALA A 86 10.81 16.97 3.43
C ALA A 86 11.39 18.17 2.66
N ALA A 87 12.60 18.50 2.96
CA ALA A 87 13.41 19.64 2.46
C ALA A 87 12.82 20.42 1.26
N ILE A 88 13.09 19.97 0.00
CA ILE A 88 12.64 20.65 -1.22
C ILE A 88 11.10 20.75 -1.27
N SER A 89 10.41 19.67 -0.93
CA SER A 89 8.94 19.62 -1.05
C SER A 89 8.24 20.63 -0.15
N THR A 90 8.70 20.77 1.08
CA THR A 90 8.17 21.75 2.04
C THR A 90 8.52 23.17 1.63
N GLU A 91 9.78 23.40 1.20
CA GLU A 91 10.22 24.71 0.72
C GLU A 91 9.36 25.20 -0.45
N VAL A 92 9.06 24.33 -1.43
CA VAL A 92 8.18 24.64 -2.57
C VAL A 92 6.78 25.00 -2.10
N LYS A 93 6.21 24.23 -1.13
CA LYS A 93 4.87 24.50 -0.58
C LYS A 93 4.78 25.86 0.12
N VAL A 94 5.72 26.14 1.02
CA VAL A 94 5.75 27.41 1.74
C VAL A 94 6.01 28.58 0.79
N THR A 95 6.92 28.42 -0.19
CA THR A 95 7.16 29.43 -1.23
C THR A 95 5.90 29.74 -2.03
N ASN A 96 5.12 28.72 -2.41
CA ASN A 96 3.88 28.92 -3.13
C ASN A 96 2.80 29.59 -2.27
N GLN A 97 2.74 29.28 -0.98
CA GLN A 97 1.85 29.98 -0.05
C GLN A 97 2.23 31.44 0.07
N LEU A 98 3.51 31.78 0.26
CA LEU A 98 3.99 33.14 0.31
C LEU A 98 3.65 33.91 -0.96
N LYS A 99 3.86 33.32 -2.15
CA LYS A 99 3.46 33.93 -3.43
C LYS A 99 1.98 34.22 -3.50
N ALA A 100 1.13 33.32 -3.01
CA ALA A 100 -0.33 33.52 -2.96
C ALA A 100 -0.72 34.65 -2.00
N GLU A 101 0.08 34.89 -0.95
CA GLU A 101 -0.05 36.01 -0.02
C GLU A 101 0.58 37.31 -0.57
N GLY A 102 1.23 37.30 -1.74
CA GLY A 102 1.91 38.43 -2.36
C GLY A 102 3.27 38.77 -1.72
N ILE A 103 3.89 37.84 -1.03
CA ILE A 103 5.16 38.00 -0.34
C ILE A 103 6.30 37.35 -1.16
N ASP A 104 7.36 38.12 -1.46
CA ASP A 104 8.56 37.54 -2.09
C ASP A 104 9.45 36.90 -1.01
N LYS A 105 9.83 35.63 -1.25
CA LYS A 105 10.73 34.87 -0.38
C LYS A 105 12.06 35.61 -0.14
N LYS A 106 12.62 36.27 -1.16
CA LYS A 106 13.90 36.98 -1.05
C LYS A 106 13.81 38.22 -0.16
N GLU A 107 12.68 38.94 -0.25
CA GLU A 107 12.42 40.11 0.60
C GLU A 107 12.24 39.71 2.05
N LEU A 108 11.59 38.53 2.29
CA LEU A 108 11.43 38.01 3.65
C LEU A 108 12.75 37.60 4.29
N GLY A 109 13.75 37.21 3.49
CA GLY A 109 15.04 36.70 3.93
C GLY A 109 14.97 35.29 4.53
N ARG A 110 16.18 34.72 4.79
CA ARG A 110 16.30 33.33 5.29
C ARG A 110 15.60 33.14 6.66
N GLU A 111 15.84 34.02 7.61
CA GLU A 111 15.25 33.90 8.95
C GLU A 111 13.73 34.01 8.93
N GLY A 112 13.19 34.97 8.18
CA GLY A 112 11.76 35.15 8.04
C GLY A 112 11.10 33.94 7.35
N PHE A 113 11.72 33.40 6.32
CA PHE A 113 11.27 32.22 5.64
C PHE A 113 11.27 31.00 6.57
N LEU A 114 12.34 30.75 7.30
CA LEU A 114 12.45 29.63 8.26
C LEU A 114 11.37 29.74 9.34
N LYS A 115 11.10 30.94 9.87
CA LYS A 115 10.02 31.15 10.84
C LYS A 115 8.66 30.74 10.28
N ARG A 116 8.34 31.07 9.02
CA ARG A 116 7.10 30.66 8.34
C ARG A 116 7.05 29.14 8.12
N THR A 117 8.19 28.53 7.81
CA THR A 117 8.27 27.09 7.59
C THR A 117 8.09 26.30 8.90
N TRP A 118 8.61 26.81 10.03
CA TRP A 118 8.33 26.22 11.34
C TRP A 118 6.84 26.32 11.72
N GLN A 119 6.16 27.43 11.42
CA GLN A 119 4.70 27.55 11.62
C GLN A 119 3.94 26.53 10.76
N TRP A 120 4.35 26.37 9.51
CA TRP A 120 3.82 25.33 8.61
C TRP A 120 4.00 23.92 9.20
N LYS A 121 5.19 23.63 9.75
CA LYS A 121 5.47 22.33 10.40
C LYS A 121 4.50 22.06 11.55
N GLU A 122 4.28 23.02 12.45
CA GLU A 122 3.36 22.82 13.57
C GLU A 122 1.93 22.54 13.12
N GLU A 123 1.44 23.24 12.12
CA GLU A 123 0.09 23.05 11.57
C GLU A 123 -0.08 21.65 10.96
N TYR A 124 0.86 21.26 10.09
CA TYR A 124 0.73 19.99 9.35
C TYR A 124 1.12 18.76 10.18
N ALA A 125 2.07 18.84 11.07
CA ALA A 125 2.39 17.76 11.99
C ALA A 125 1.18 17.43 12.89
N GLY A 126 0.53 18.42 13.48
CA GLY A 126 -0.69 18.22 14.27
C GLY A 126 -1.86 17.66 13.45
N THR A 127 -1.97 18.06 12.18
CA THR A 127 -2.98 17.49 11.27
C THR A 127 -2.71 16.00 10.99
N ILE A 128 -1.45 15.63 10.72
CA ILE A 128 -1.02 14.24 10.47
C ILE A 128 -1.26 13.38 11.71
N GLU A 129 -0.86 13.85 12.88
CA GLU A 129 -1.07 13.18 14.16
C GLU A 129 -2.57 12.87 14.39
N ASN A 130 -3.44 13.86 14.18
CA ASN A 130 -4.88 13.68 14.31
C ASN A 130 -5.44 12.66 13.30
N GLN A 131 -4.95 12.64 12.06
CA GLN A 131 -5.35 11.65 11.06
C GLN A 131 -4.95 10.24 11.47
N LEU A 132 -3.74 10.05 12.00
CA LEU A 132 -3.25 8.77 12.50
C LEU A 132 -4.04 8.29 13.71
N LYS A 133 -4.35 9.18 14.66
CA LYS A 133 -5.20 8.89 15.83
C LYS A 133 -6.60 8.43 15.43
N LYS A 134 -7.22 9.11 14.47
CA LYS A 134 -8.53 8.71 13.93
C LYS A 134 -8.50 7.35 13.21
N LEU A 135 -7.39 6.99 12.60
CA LEU A 135 -7.21 5.65 11.99
C LEU A 135 -7.01 4.55 13.05
N GLY A 136 -6.80 4.91 14.31
CA GLY A 136 -6.61 3.97 15.41
C GLY A 136 -5.18 3.44 15.55
N ILE A 137 -4.19 4.20 15.11
CA ILE A 137 -2.77 3.80 15.11
C ILE A 137 -2.23 3.73 16.54
N SER A 138 -1.64 2.59 16.93
CA SER A 138 -1.16 2.31 18.30
C SER A 138 0.34 2.50 18.48
N CYS A 139 0.88 3.58 17.91
CA CYS A 139 2.27 3.98 18.09
C CYS A 139 2.51 4.68 19.44
N ASP A 140 3.75 4.71 19.89
CA ASP A 140 4.17 5.33 21.16
C ASP A 140 4.29 6.86 21.00
N TRP A 141 3.21 7.61 21.26
CA TRP A 141 3.15 9.07 21.13
C TRP A 141 4.08 9.80 22.10
N ASP A 142 4.48 9.19 23.22
CA ASP A 142 5.47 9.78 24.12
C ASP A 142 6.88 9.82 23.50
N ARG A 143 7.09 9.07 22.40
CA ARG A 143 8.34 8.97 21.63
C ARG A 143 8.23 9.56 20.22
N GLU A 144 7.27 10.45 19.97
CA GLU A 144 7.16 11.13 18.69
C GLU A 144 8.43 11.92 18.35
N ARG A 145 8.90 11.78 17.10
CA ARG A 145 10.13 12.41 16.62
C ARG A 145 9.88 13.25 15.37
N PHE A 146 10.74 14.21 15.16
CA PHE A 146 10.81 14.99 13.94
C PHE A 146 12.24 14.95 13.38
N THR A 147 12.39 14.74 12.07
CA THR A 147 13.73 14.58 11.46
C THR A 147 14.67 15.78 11.68
N MET A 148 14.14 16.95 12.07
CA MET A 148 14.93 18.15 12.45
C MET A 148 14.82 18.49 13.95
N ASP A 149 14.38 17.55 14.81
CA ASP A 149 14.51 17.77 16.25
C ASP A 149 15.99 17.81 16.67
N GLU A 150 16.27 18.24 17.89
CA GLU A 150 17.63 18.41 18.39
C GLU A 150 18.45 17.10 18.34
N GLY A 151 17.85 15.96 18.77
CA GLY A 151 18.53 14.66 18.76
C GLY A 151 18.85 14.17 17.37
N CYS A 152 17.86 14.21 16.45
CA CYS A 152 18.06 13.84 15.06
C CYS A 152 19.05 14.78 14.33
N SER A 153 19.01 16.09 14.63
CA SER A 153 19.96 17.07 14.09
C SER A 153 21.39 16.80 14.54
N ASN A 154 21.58 16.42 15.83
CA ASN A 154 22.88 16.04 16.35
C ASN A 154 23.43 14.77 15.68
N ALA A 155 22.55 13.78 15.42
CA ALA A 155 22.90 12.57 14.69
C ALA A 155 23.35 12.90 13.26
N VAL A 156 22.66 13.79 12.57
CA VAL A 156 23.01 14.23 11.20
C VAL A 156 24.40 14.89 11.17
N LYS A 157 24.69 15.82 12.09
CA LYS A 157 26.02 16.45 12.19
C LYS A 157 27.10 15.40 12.43
N GLU A 158 26.88 14.48 13.35
CA GLU A 158 27.84 13.42 13.68
C GLU A 158 28.14 12.51 12.49
N VAL A 159 27.10 12.09 11.75
CA VAL A 159 27.25 11.27 10.53
C VAL A 159 28.07 12.00 9.48
N PHE A 160 27.78 13.29 9.24
CA PHE A 160 28.51 14.08 8.26
C PHE A 160 29.99 14.16 8.62
N ILE A 161 30.32 14.47 9.87
CA ILE A 161 31.70 14.57 10.37
C ILE A 161 32.44 13.23 10.24
N ARG A 162 31.86 12.13 10.73
CA ARG A 162 32.47 10.79 10.64
C ARG A 162 32.72 10.34 9.22
N LEU A 163 31.78 10.56 8.30
CA LEU A 163 31.96 10.19 6.90
C LEU A 163 33.01 11.09 6.21
N HIS A 164 33.09 12.37 6.56
CA HIS A 164 34.10 13.28 6.06
C HIS A 164 35.50 12.89 6.56
N GLU A 165 35.68 12.61 7.85
CA GLU A 165 36.94 12.16 8.44
C GLU A 165 37.45 10.85 7.81
N LYS A 166 36.52 9.94 7.48
CA LYS A 166 36.84 8.69 6.75
C LYS A 166 37.09 8.89 5.25
N GLY A 167 36.94 10.11 4.73
CA GLY A 167 37.10 10.44 3.31
C GLY A 167 35.99 9.95 2.40
N PHE A 168 34.83 9.57 2.97
CA PHE A 168 33.64 9.22 2.19
C PHE A 168 32.86 10.45 1.74
N ILE A 169 32.80 11.51 2.52
CA ILE A 169 32.23 12.79 2.11
C ILE A 169 33.34 13.69 1.52
N TYR A 170 33.07 14.26 0.36
CA TYR A 170 33.96 15.19 -0.31
C TYR A 170 33.19 16.26 -1.07
N LYS A 171 33.83 17.45 -1.31
CA LYS A 171 33.31 18.48 -2.20
C LYS A 171 33.98 18.37 -3.54
N GLY A 172 33.22 18.38 -4.63
CA GLY A 172 33.79 18.28 -5.98
C GLY A 172 32.86 18.81 -7.05
N SER A 173 33.45 19.24 -8.18
CA SER A 173 32.68 19.62 -9.37
C SER A 173 32.36 18.38 -10.18
N ARG A 174 31.09 18.09 -10.34
CA ARG A 174 30.57 16.99 -11.15
C ARG A 174 29.31 17.45 -11.88
N ILE A 175 28.96 16.73 -12.94
CA ILE A 175 27.70 16.94 -13.59
C ILE A 175 26.57 16.41 -12.69
N ILE A 176 25.56 17.24 -12.48
CA ILE A 176 24.39 16.98 -11.61
C ILE A 176 23.11 17.32 -12.34
N ASN A 177 22.01 16.76 -11.90
CA ASN A 177 20.69 17.18 -12.30
C ASN A 177 20.32 18.49 -11.58
N TRP A 178 20.02 19.54 -12.35
CA TRP A 178 19.70 20.86 -11.81
C TRP A 178 18.27 21.27 -12.18
N CYS A 179 17.49 21.72 -11.18
CA CYS A 179 16.16 22.29 -11.43
C CYS A 179 16.28 23.81 -11.57
N PRO A 180 16.04 24.42 -12.75
CA PRO A 180 16.18 25.86 -12.96
C PRO A 180 15.09 26.68 -12.26
N VAL A 181 13.95 26.10 -11.94
CA VAL A 181 12.85 26.75 -11.23
C VAL A 181 13.08 26.76 -9.71
N CYS A 182 13.45 25.61 -9.16
CA CYS A 182 13.75 25.49 -7.72
C CYS A 182 15.16 25.99 -7.39
N LYS A 183 16.02 26.14 -8.39
CA LYS A 183 17.43 26.56 -8.30
C LYS A 183 18.23 25.70 -7.32
N THR A 184 18.09 24.37 -7.46
CA THR A 184 18.74 23.38 -6.61
C THR A 184 19.10 22.12 -7.39
N SER A 185 20.11 21.41 -6.90
CA SER A 185 20.48 20.07 -7.37
C SER A 185 19.40 19.06 -7.00
N LEU A 186 19.26 18.02 -7.83
CA LEU A 186 18.38 16.89 -7.64
C LEU A 186 19.20 15.60 -7.67
N SER A 187 18.78 14.59 -6.93
CA SER A 187 19.27 13.23 -7.10
C SER A 187 18.65 12.58 -8.35
N ASP A 188 19.29 11.56 -8.90
CA ASP A 188 18.78 10.84 -10.09
C ASP A 188 17.36 10.31 -9.88
N ALA A 189 17.02 9.99 -8.64
CA ALA A 189 15.72 9.45 -8.27
C ALA A 189 14.61 10.50 -8.20
N GLU A 190 14.93 11.80 -8.09
CA GLU A 190 13.98 12.92 -8.13
C GLU A 190 13.65 13.37 -9.57
N VAL A 191 14.22 12.68 -10.56
CA VAL A 191 14.01 12.94 -11.98
C VAL A 191 13.06 11.90 -12.56
N GLU A 192 11.87 12.33 -12.95
CA GLU A 192 10.91 11.50 -13.70
C GLU A 192 11.20 11.65 -15.20
N HIS A 193 11.12 10.55 -15.94
CA HIS A 193 11.30 10.57 -17.38
C HIS A 193 9.94 10.46 -18.07
N GLU A 194 9.66 11.45 -18.91
CA GLU A 194 8.42 11.54 -19.67
C GLU A 194 8.71 11.57 -21.18
N GLU A 195 7.97 10.80 -21.96
CA GLU A 195 8.02 10.89 -23.42
C GLU A 195 7.47 12.23 -23.88
N GLN A 196 8.29 13.00 -24.60
CA GLN A 196 7.92 14.30 -25.17
C GLN A 196 8.18 14.32 -26.67
N ALA A 197 7.25 14.91 -27.38
CA ALA A 197 7.44 15.24 -28.80
C ALA A 197 8.51 16.33 -28.93
N GLY A 198 9.51 16.08 -29.73
CA GLY A 198 10.62 16.98 -30.01
C GLY A 198 11.09 16.79 -31.45
N HIS A 199 12.33 17.18 -31.71
CA HIS A 199 12.92 17.08 -33.04
C HIS A 199 14.37 16.65 -32.92
N PHE A 200 14.89 16.04 -33.98
CA PHE A 200 16.30 16.03 -34.29
C PHE A 200 16.62 17.16 -35.26
N TRP A 201 17.56 18.02 -34.87
CA TRP A 201 18.12 19.05 -35.73
C TRP A 201 19.45 18.53 -36.30
N HIS A 202 19.54 18.39 -37.64
CA HIS A 202 20.72 17.98 -38.35
C HIS A 202 21.54 19.20 -38.71
N ILE A 203 22.79 19.28 -38.23
CA ILE A 203 23.64 20.45 -38.29
C ILE A 203 25.00 20.09 -38.91
N LYS A 204 25.48 20.94 -39.83
CA LYS A 204 26.81 20.81 -40.46
C LYS A 204 27.90 21.43 -39.60
N TYR A 205 28.95 20.69 -39.33
CA TYR A 205 30.17 21.16 -38.69
C TYR A 205 31.31 21.09 -39.72
N PRO A 206 31.75 22.25 -40.30
CA PRO A 206 32.78 22.28 -41.32
C PRO A 206 34.15 21.76 -40.81
N ILE A 207 34.80 20.89 -41.56
CA ILE A 207 36.11 20.35 -41.19
C ILE A 207 37.20 21.34 -41.64
N VAL A 208 38.02 21.78 -40.68
CA VAL A 208 39.09 22.77 -40.92
C VAL A 208 40.02 22.35 -42.06
N GLY A 209 40.25 23.28 -43.00
CA GLY A 209 41.16 23.06 -44.13
C GLY A 209 40.64 22.13 -45.25
N THR A 210 39.32 21.87 -45.25
CA THR A 210 38.67 21.04 -46.30
C THR A 210 37.32 21.64 -46.70
N ASP A 211 36.74 21.19 -47.81
CA ASP A 211 35.37 21.50 -48.22
C ASP A 211 34.32 20.50 -47.62
N ARG A 212 34.76 19.59 -46.73
CA ARG A 212 33.91 18.57 -46.08
C ARG A 212 33.32 19.10 -44.78
N PHE A 213 32.21 18.51 -44.37
CA PHE A 213 31.56 18.74 -43.05
C PHE A 213 31.19 17.42 -42.42
N LEU A 214 31.05 17.42 -41.09
CA LEU A 214 30.40 16.39 -40.35
C LEU A 214 28.94 16.81 -40.13
N GLU A 215 28.02 15.87 -40.27
CA GLU A 215 26.62 16.06 -39.93
C GLU A 215 26.34 15.48 -38.54
N ILE A 216 25.77 16.29 -37.68
CA ILE A 216 25.42 15.96 -36.29
C ILE A 216 23.90 16.10 -36.11
N ALA A 217 23.28 15.10 -35.53
CA ALA A 217 21.87 15.18 -35.10
C ALA A 217 21.79 15.44 -33.59
N THR A 218 21.03 16.45 -33.18
CA THR A 218 20.85 16.79 -31.76
C THR A 218 19.40 17.11 -31.43
N THR A 219 18.96 16.74 -30.23
CA THR A 219 17.65 17.16 -29.66
C THR A 219 17.74 18.47 -28.88
N ARG A 220 18.98 18.98 -28.66
CA ARG A 220 19.26 20.18 -27.84
C ARG A 220 20.17 21.16 -28.54
N PRO A 221 19.75 21.84 -29.61
CA PRO A 221 20.59 22.76 -30.36
C PRO A 221 21.09 23.94 -29.52
N GLU A 222 20.41 24.36 -28.46
CA GLU A 222 20.90 25.43 -27.57
C GLU A 222 22.21 25.09 -26.88
N THR A 223 22.50 23.80 -26.63
CA THR A 223 23.78 23.40 -25.99
C THR A 223 24.99 23.41 -26.94
N LEU A 224 24.76 23.58 -28.24
CA LEU A 224 25.82 23.71 -29.26
C LEU A 224 26.86 24.77 -28.86
N LEU A 225 26.48 25.87 -28.26
CA LEU A 225 27.37 26.93 -27.81
C LEU A 225 28.49 26.43 -26.89
N GLY A 226 28.25 25.33 -26.17
CA GLY A 226 29.16 24.69 -25.23
C GLY A 226 29.91 23.47 -25.77
N ASP A 227 29.77 23.13 -27.06
CA ASP A 227 30.45 21.96 -27.63
C ASP A 227 31.98 22.09 -27.61
N THR A 228 32.65 21.02 -27.21
CA THR A 228 34.12 20.99 -27.09
C THR A 228 34.80 19.91 -27.93
N ALA A 229 34.04 18.97 -28.49
CA ALA A 229 34.51 17.98 -29.45
C ALA A 229 33.34 17.39 -30.26
N ILE A 230 33.68 16.69 -31.34
CA ILE A 230 32.83 15.73 -32.01
C ILE A 230 33.42 14.34 -31.77
N ALA A 231 32.60 13.38 -31.28
CA ALA A 231 33.05 11.99 -31.13
C ALA A 231 32.51 11.12 -32.26
N VAL A 232 33.33 10.17 -32.70
CA VAL A 232 33.00 9.13 -33.70
C VAL A 232 33.46 7.78 -33.18
N HIS A 233 32.85 6.69 -33.62
CA HIS A 233 33.30 5.36 -33.17
C HIS A 233 34.68 5.01 -33.80
N PRO A 234 35.66 4.45 -33.04
CA PRO A 234 37.00 4.14 -33.54
C PRO A 234 37.01 3.16 -34.72
N ASP A 235 36.00 2.27 -34.81
CA ASP A 235 35.86 1.28 -35.88
C ASP A 235 34.90 1.72 -36.99
N ASP A 236 34.51 3.00 -37.06
CA ASP A 236 33.68 3.52 -38.13
C ASP A 236 34.53 3.99 -39.31
N ASP A 237 34.52 3.23 -40.40
CA ASP A 237 35.31 3.50 -41.61
C ASP A 237 34.94 4.84 -42.27
N ARG A 238 33.75 5.38 -42.04
CA ARG A 238 33.29 6.65 -42.59
C ARG A 238 34.12 7.83 -42.09
N TYR A 239 34.70 7.74 -40.91
CA TYR A 239 35.30 8.84 -40.17
C TYR A 239 36.78 8.65 -39.81
N LYS A 240 37.40 7.49 -40.11
CA LYS A 240 38.79 7.19 -39.74
C LYS A 240 39.82 8.18 -40.26
N ASP A 241 39.55 8.78 -41.44
CA ASP A 241 40.48 9.72 -42.08
C ASP A 241 40.43 11.14 -41.50
N ILE A 242 39.43 11.42 -40.62
CA ILE A 242 39.22 12.75 -40.04
C ILE A 242 39.44 12.79 -38.53
N VAL A 243 39.59 11.65 -37.86
CA VAL A 243 39.93 11.61 -36.42
C VAL A 243 41.24 12.38 -36.18
N GLY A 244 41.27 13.25 -35.17
CA GLY A 244 42.38 14.12 -34.85
C GLY A 244 42.43 15.43 -35.65
N LYS A 245 41.52 15.65 -36.60
CA LYS A 245 41.31 16.96 -37.23
C LYS A 245 40.35 17.81 -36.39
N ASN A 246 40.24 19.10 -36.71
CA ASN A 246 39.29 20.01 -36.08
C ASN A 246 38.09 20.27 -36.98
N VAL A 247 36.97 20.61 -36.36
CA VAL A 247 35.79 21.24 -37.01
C VAL A 247 35.59 22.63 -36.48
N ILE A 248 34.94 23.50 -37.26
CA ILE A 248 34.50 24.81 -36.81
C ILE A 248 33.11 24.69 -36.22
N LEU A 249 32.97 25.09 -34.95
CA LEU A 249 31.68 25.16 -34.26
C LEU A 249 30.81 26.23 -34.90
N PRO A 250 29.65 25.90 -35.50
CA PRO A 250 28.74 26.87 -36.11
C PRO A 250 28.36 28.00 -35.16
N LEU A 251 28.10 29.19 -35.65
CA LEU A 251 27.71 30.39 -34.94
C LEU A 251 28.72 30.94 -33.90
N VAL A 252 29.65 30.09 -33.42
CA VAL A 252 30.64 30.44 -32.38
C VAL A 252 32.00 30.68 -33.03
N GLY A 253 32.35 29.94 -34.09
CA GLY A 253 33.65 30.03 -34.80
C GLY A 253 34.80 29.35 -34.06
N ARG A 254 34.59 28.68 -32.93
CA ARG A 254 35.62 27.96 -32.18
C ARG A 254 36.00 26.67 -32.92
N GLU A 255 37.29 26.38 -33.01
CA GLU A 255 37.79 25.07 -33.49
C GLU A 255 37.70 24.04 -32.36
N ILE A 256 37.10 22.88 -32.63
CA ILE A 256 37.00 21.76 -31.69
C ILE A 256 37.44 20.47 -32.34
N PRO A 257 38.11 19.54 -31.62
CA PRO A 257 38.68 18.32 -32.17
C PRO A 257 37.61 17.25 -32.49
N ILE A 258 37.94 16.39 -33.46
CA ILE A 258 37.26 15.12 -33.72
C ILE A 258 37.99 14.03 -32.95
N VAL A 259 37.31 13.39 -31.98
CA VAL A 259 37.87 12.33 -31.13
C VAL A 259 37.24 10.98 -31.46
N ALA A 260 37.98 9.89 -31.23
CA ALA A 260 37.48 8.54 -31.39
C ALA A 260 37.11 7.97 -30.02
N ASP A 261 35.84 7.63 -29.80
CA ASP A 261 35.36 7.06 -28.55
C ASP A 261 34.32 5.94 -28.78
N ALA A 262 34.51 4.80 -28.11
CA ALA A 262 33.64 3.62 -28.21
C ALA A 262 32.20 3.86 -27.64
N TYR A 263 31.98 4.98 -26.98
CA TYR A 263 30.65 5.41 -26.55
C TYR A 263 29.69 5.63 -27.72
N VAL A 264 30.22 6.06 -28.89
CA VAL A 264 29.39 6.38 -30.07
C VAL A 264 28.82 5.10 -30.69
N ASP A 265 27.53 5.04 -30.86
CA ASP A 265 26.90 3.99 -31.66
C ASP A 265 26.95 4.37 -33.16
N LYS A 266 27.73 3.63 -33.92
CA LYS A 266 27.93 3.88 -35.36
C LYS A 266 26.68 3.61 -36.23
N GLU A 267 25.75 2.82 -35.72
CA GLU A 267 24.48 2.48 -36.40
C GLU A 267 23.34 3.47 -36.06
N PHE A 268 23.56 4.33 -35.06
CA PHE A 268 22.53 5.31 -34.63
C PHE A 268 22.78 6.70 -35.24
N GLY A 269 21.72 7.25 -35.84
CA GLY A 269 21.78 8.59 -36.46
C GLY A 269 22.85 8.73 -37.50
N THR A 270 23.69 9.77 -37.38
CA THR A 270 24.81 10.03 -38.28
C THR A 270 26.06 9.23 -37.95
N GLY A 271 26.13 8.57 -36.77
CA GLY A 271 27.34 7.93 -36.26
C GLY A 271 28.39 8.92 -35.76
N ALA A 272 28.05 10.19 -35.67
CA ALA A 272 28.88 11.24 -35.10
C ALA A 272 28.08 12.03 -34.06
N VAL A 273 28.64 12.27 -32.89
CA VAL A 273 27.98 12.89 -31.75
C VAL A 273 28.72 14.11 -31.27
N LYS A 274 28.03 15.24 -31.10
CA LYS A 274 28.60 16.42 -30.45
C LYS A 274 28.84 16.13 -28.96
N ILE A 275 29.93 16.63 -28.44
CA ILE A 275 30.31 16.44 -27.03
C ILE A 275 30.26 17.78 -26.30
N THR A 276 29.31 17.86 -25.32
CA THR A 276 29.09 19.03 -24.48
C THR A 276 29.22 18.63 -23.00
N PRO A 277 30.44 18.48 -22.47
CA PRO A 277 30.70 17.89 -21.14
C PRO A 277 29.94 18.57 -19.99
N ALA A 278 29.64 19.85 -20.11
CA ALA A 278 28.95 20.60 -19.08
C ALA A 278 27.41 20.37 -19.05
N HIS A 279 26.80 19.75 -20.07
CA HIS A 279 25.35 19.68 -20.24
C HIS A 279 24.79 18.31 -20.62
N ASP A 280 25.61 17.26 -20.61
CA ASP A 280 25.20 15.88 -20.78
C ASP A 280 26.08 14.93 -19.93
N PRO A 281 25.50 14.01 -19.14
CA PRO A 281 26.29 13.10 -18.30
C PRO A 281 27.21 12.16 -19.06
N ASN A 282 26.81 11.69 -20.24
CA ASN A 282 27.65 10.82 -21.06
C ASN A 282 28.79 11.60 -21.72
N ASP A 283 28.50 12.82 -22.22
CA ASP A 283 29.49 13.73 -22.77
C ASP A 283 30.55 14.14 -21.73
N PHE A 284 30.13 14.27 -20.46
CA PHE A 284 31.03 14.52 -19.33
C PHE A 284 32.04 13.40 -19.15
N GLU A 285 31.65 12.13 -19.26
CA GLU A 285 32.55 10.99 -19.16
C GLU A 285 33.48 10.89 -20.40
N VAL A 286 32.95 11.19 -21.59
CA VAL A 286 33.81 11.33 -22.81
C VAL A 286 34.79 12.47 -22.62
N GLY A 287 34.32 13.61 -22.10
CA GLY A 287 35.15 14.78 -21.80
C GLY A 287 36.36 14.45 -20.91
N LYS A 288 36.11 13.69 -19.84
CA LYS A 288 37.19 13.21 -18.94
C LYS A 288 38.18 12.29 -19.61
N ARG A 289 37.72 11.34 -20.44
CA ARG A 289 38.62 10.41 -21.15
C ARG A 289 39.54 11.11 -22.15
N HIS A 290 39.08 12.24 -22.74
CA HIS A 290 39.77 12.99 -23.75
C HIS A 290 40.31 14.34 -23.28
N ASP A 291 40.24 14.63 -21.96
CA ASP A 291 40.72 15.90 -21.36
C ASP A 291 40.11 17.15 -22.05
N LEU A 292 38.80 17.11 -22.33
CA LEU A 292 38.06 18.17 -23.01
C LEU A 292 37.65 19.28 -22.02
N PRO A 293 37.62 20.56 -22.46
CA PRO A 293 37.13 21.65 -21.63
C PRO A 293 35.66 21.49 -21.23
N GLU A 294 35.31 21.88 -20.01
CA GLU A 294 33.96 21.91 -19.50
C GLU A 294 33.39 23.35 -19.62
N ILE A 295 32.62 23.61 -20.67
CA ILE A 295 32.06 24.95 -20.96
C ILE A 295 30.58 25.00 -20.56
N ASN A 296 30.33 25.62 -19.42
CA ASN A 296 28.96 25.87 -18.95
C ASN A 296 28.35 27.08 -19.70
N ILE A 297 27.18 26.88 -20.32
CA ILE A 297 26.45 27.92 -21.08
C ILE A 297 25.16 28.38 -20.43
N LEU A 298 24.76 27.80 -19.30
CA LEU A 298 23.51 28.09 -18.62
C LEU A 298 23.73 28.70 -17.24
N ASN A 299 22.97 29.72 -16.94
CA ASN A 299 22.80 30.27 -15.60
C ASN A 299 21.89 29.34 -14.75
N ASP A 300 21.77 29.61 -13.44
CA ASP A 300 20.97 28.83 -12.50
C ASP A 300 19.49 28.76 -12.84
N ASP A 301 18.98 29.70 -13.62
CA ASP A 301 17.59 29.73 -14.12
C ASP A 301 17.46 29.24 -15.55
N ALA A 302 18.52 28.58 -16.09
CA ALA A 302 18.62 28.08 -17.45
C ALA A 302 18.50 29.18 -18.54
N THR A 303 18.84 30.41 -18.22
CA THR A 303 19.14 31.43 -19.24
C THR A 303 20.57 31.27 -19.73
N ILE A 304 20.84 31.66 -20.99
CA ILE A 304 22.20 31.61 -21.57
C ILE A 304 23.10 32.59 -20.82
N VAL A 305 24.33 32.16 -20.47
CA VAL A 305 25.32 33.01 -19.82
C VAL A 305 25.80 34.15 -20.72
N GLU A 306 26.43 35.15 -20.11
CA GLU A 306 27.05 36.26 -20.87
C GLU A 306 28.18 35.77 -21.80
N GLY A 307 28.41 36.49 -22.90
CA GLY A 307 29.49 36.20 -23.86
C GLY A 307 29.04 35.53 -25.18
N TYR A 308 27.76 35.23 -25.32
CA TYR A 308 27.20 34.61 -26.53
C TYR A 308 26.31 35.57 -27.36
N GLY A 309 26.68 36.86 -27.36
CA GLY A 309 26.05 37.87 -28.20
C GLY A 309 24.54 38.00 -27.95
N ARG A 310 23.74 37.88 -29.02
CA ARG A 310 22.29 38.03 -28.90
C ARG A 310 21.59 36.94 -28.04
N TYR A 311 22.22 35.81 -27.84
CA TYR A 311 21.67 34.70 -27.08
C TYR A 311 21.80 34.89 -25.57
N SER A 312 22.76 35.73 -25.11
CA SER A 312 23.00 36.00 -23.69
C SER A 312 21.73 36.51 -22.99
N GLY A 313 21.40 35.91 -21.85
CA GLY A 313 20.21 36.23 -21.06
C GLY A 313 18.88 35.64 -21.60
N MET A 314 18.85 35.03 -22.79
CA MET A 314 17.65 34.35 -23.29
C MET A 314 17.36 33.09 -22.48
N ASP A 315 16.09 32.79 -22.24
CA ASP A 315 15.65 31.46 -21.78
C ASP A 315 16.12 30.38 -22.77
N ARG A 316 16.49 29.22 -22.27
CA ARG A 316 17.00 28.08 -23.07
C ARG A 316 16.16 27.74 -24.29
N TYR A 317 14.81 27.81 -24.20
CA TYR A 317 13.92 27.49 -25.31
C TYR A 317 13.80 28.64 -26.32
N GLU A 318 13.90 29.89 -25.85
CA GLU A 318 13.99 31.05 -26.74
C GLU A 318 15.33 31.06 -27.48
N ALA A 319 16.42 30.76 -26.77
CA ALA A 319 17.75 30.61 -27.36
C ALA A 319 17.76 29.47 -28.39
N ARG A 320 17.15 28.32 -28.12
CA ARG A 320 16.99 27.21 -29.06
C ARG A 320 16.38 27.66 -30.38
N LYS A 321 15.26 28.40 -30.32
CA LYS A 321 14.60 28.95 -31.53
C LYS A 321 15.53 29.88 -32.30
N ALA A 322 16.14 30.82 -31.59
CA ALA A 322 17.02 31.81 -32.21
C ALA A 322 18.28 31.18 -32.85
N ILE A 323 18.87 30.15 -32.21
CA ILE A 323 20.01 29.38 -32.74
C ILE A 323 19.59 28.61 -33.99
N VAL A 324 18.42 27.93 -33.99
CA VAL A 324 17.95 27.19 -35.16
C VAL A 324 17.71 28.13 -36.36
N GLU A 325 17.11 29.30 -36.13
CA GLU A 325 16.93 30.33 -37.17
C GLU A 325 18.23 30.82 -37.77
N ASP A 326 19.26 31.05 -36.92
CA ASP A 326 20.57 31.49 -37.41
C ASP A 326 21.32 30.36 -38.12
N LEU A 327 21.23 29.08 -37.64
CA LEU A 327 21.81 27.92 -38.34
C LEU A 327 21.18 27.73 -39.74
N GLU A 328 19.88 27.97 -39.90
CA GLU A 328 19.20 27.93 -41.19
C GLU A 328 19.66 29.08 -42.09
N LYS A 329 19.71 30.30 -41.56
CA LYS A 329 20.11 31.51 -42.30
C LYS A 329 21.57 31.42 -42.78
N GLU A 330 22.47 30.87 -41.97
CA GLU A 330 23.90 30.70 -42.32
C GLU A 330 24.17 29.40 -43.09
N GLY A 331 23.16 28.56 -43.32
CA GLY A 331 23.25 27.35 -44.13
C GLY A 331 23.90 26.15 -43.45
N TYR A 332 23.96 26.19 -42.13
CA TYR A 332 24.41 25.06 -41.29
C TYR A 332 23.34 24.04 -40.98
N LEU A 333 22.06 24.40 -41.02
CA LEU A 333 20.92 23.49 -40.79
C LEU A 333 20.73 22.61 -42.05
N VAL A 334 20.74 21.29 -41.89
CA VAL A 334 20.48 20.32 -42.95
C VAL A 334 19.03 19.94 -43.06
N SER A 335 18.45 19.48 -41.95
CA SER A 335 17.06 19.04 -41.87
C SER A 335 16.57 19.09 -40.42
N ILE A 336 15.24 19.00 -40.26
CA ILE A 336 14.57 18.84 -38.96
C ILE A 336 13.65 17.62 -39.07
N GLU A 337 13.86 16.64 -38.21
CA GLU A 337 13.05 15.42 -38.14
C GLU A 337 12.23 15.38 -36.85
N GLU A 338 10.96 14.98 -36.94
CA GLU A 338 10.17 14.73 -35.74
C GLU A 338 10.73 13.55 -34.96
N HIS A 339 10.89 13.74 -33.65
CA HIS A 339 11.45 12.72 -32.78
C HIS A 339 10.80 12.74 -31.41
N VAL A 340 10.40 11.56 -30.90
CA VAL A 340 9.91 11.40 -29.55
C VAL A 340 11.04 10.86 -28.69
N HIS A 341 11.33 11.53 -27.58
CA HIS A 341 12.41 11.14 -26.67
C HIS A 341 12.02 11.34 -25.22
N ASN A 342 12.68 10.61 -24.34
CA ASN A 342 12.49 10.73 -22.91
C ASN A 342 13.20 11.98 -22.37
N VAL A 343 12.43 12.84 -21.70
CA VAL A 343 12.94 14.07 -21.08
C VAL A 343 12.81 13.93 -19.56
N GLY A 344 13.93 14.20 -18.87
CA GLY A 344 13.94 14.24 -17.40
C GLY A 344 13.22 15.48 -16.88
N THR A 345 12.25 15.28 -15.99
CA THR A 345 11.50 16.35 -15.32
C THR A 345 11.62 16.22 -13.80
N HIS A 346 11.62 17.34 -13.09
CA HIS A 346 11.62 17.35 -11.64
C HIS A 346 10.24 16.91 -11.12
N ASP A 347 10.19 15.89 -10.27
CA ASP A 347 8.96 15.26 -9.76
C ASP A 347 8.01 16.25 -9.03
N ARG A 348 8.54 17.36 -8.46
CA ARG A 348 7.78 18.34 -7.68
C ARG A 348 7.24 19.51 -8.48
N CYS A 349 8.03 20.11 -9.36
CA CYS A 349 7.63 21.28 -10.13
C CYS A 349 7.40 20.99 -11.62
N LYS A 350 7.62 19.74 -12.06
CA LYS A 350 7.43 19.27 -13.45
C LYS A 350 8.24 20.05 -14.50
N THR A 351 9.27 20.75 -14.06
CA THR A 351 10.19 21.46 -14.96
C THR A 351 11.20 20.51 -15.54
N THR A 352 11.55 20.65 -16.81
CA THR A 352 12.66 19.94 -17.45
C THR A 352 13.97 20.22 -16.71
N VAL A 353 14.64 19.14 -16.29
CA VAL A 353 15.90 19.16 -15.57
C VAL A 353 17.05 19.50 -16.54
N GLU A 354 18.01 20.29 -16.08
CA GLU A 354 19.23 20.61 -16.81
C GLU A 354 20.45 19.90 -16.20
N PRO A 355 21.15 19.02 -16.93
CA PRO A 355 22.47 18.56 -16.52
C PRO A 355 23.42 19.75 -16.50
N MET A 356 24.06 20.00 -15.34
CA MET A 356 25.00 21.11 -15.17
C MET A 356 26.19 20.72 -14.30
N ILE A 357 27.37 21.23 -14.56
CA ILE A 357 28.54 21.05 -13.70
C ILE A 357 28.53 22.11 -12.61
N LYS A 358 28.47 21.64 -11.35
CA LYS A 358 28.54 22.52 -10.17
C LYS A 358 29.37 21.88 -9.05
N PRO A 359 30.03 22.68 -8.20
CA PRO A 359 30.64 22.17 -6.98
C PRO A 359 29.56 21.78 -5.99
N GLN A 360 29.55 20.51 -5.58
CA GLN A 360 28.57 19.94 -4.67
C GLN A 360 29.25 19.04 -3.65
N TRP A 361 28.56 18.73 -2.55
CA TRP A 361 28.97 17.71 -1.60
C TRP A 361 28.44 16.34 -2.03
N PHE A 362 29.31 15.34 -1.99
CA PHE A 362 29.02 13.95 -2.39
C PHE A 362 29.42 12.96 -1.32
N VAL A 363 28.70 11.84 -1.28
CA VAL A 363 29.07 10.63 -0.55
C VAL A 363 29.57 9.58 -1.55
N LYS A 364 30.79 9.04 -1.34
CA LYS A 364 31.32 7.89 -2.07
C LYS A 364 30.57 6.64 -1.67
N MET A 365 29.93 5.98 -2.61
CA MET A 365 29.03 4.89 -2.32
C MET A 365 29.63 3.48 -2.46
N ASP A 366 30.71 3.30 -3.23
CA ASP A 366 31.28 1.99 -3.58
C ASP A 366 31.57 1.11 -2.34
N GLU A 367 32.24 1.64 -1.32
CA GLU A 367 32.58 0.90 -0.11
C GLU A 367 31.36 0.75 0.84
N LEU A 368 30.51 1.77 0.90
CA LEU A 368 29.31 1.78 1.74
C LEU A 368 28.25 0.79 1.26
N ALA A 369 28.19 0.52 -0.04
CA ALA A 369 27.26 -0.44 -0.64
C ALA A 369 27.60 -1.90 -0.34
N LYS A 370 28.88 -2.25 -0.15
CA LYS A 370 29.35 -3.63 0.04
C LYS A 370 28.69 -4.37 1.20
N PRO A 371 28.61 -3.82 2.43
CA PRO A 371 27.91 -4.46 3.53
C PRO A 371 26.41 -4.63 3.24
N ALA A 372 25.78 -3.64 2.62
CA ALA A 372 24.37 -3.68 2.26
C ALA A 372 24.05 -4.79 1.23
N ILE A 373 24.92 -5.01 0.24
CA ILE A 373 24.84 -6.13 -0.71
C ILE A 373 25.01 -7.46 0.02
N ASN A 374 25.97 -7.54 0.93
CA ASN A 374 26.24 -8.76 1.68
C ASN A 374 25.07 -9.16 2.58
N ALA A 375 24.38 -8.21 3.19
CA ALA A 375 23.24 -8.46 4.07
C ALA A 375 22.12 -9.28 3.41
N ILE A 376 21.80 -9.01 2.15
CA ILE A 376 20.85 -9.82 1.37
C ILE A 376 21.42 -11.21 1.06
N LYS A 377 22.69 -11.27 0.64
CA LYS A 377 23.33 -12.55 0.25
C LYS A 377 23.47 -13.53 1.42
N THR A 378 23.64 -13.02 2.63
CA THR A 378 23.72 -13.85 3.87
C THR A 378 22.35 -14.13 4.49
N GLY A 379 21.30 -13.46 4.06
CA GLY A 379 19.96 -13.55 4.64
C GLY A 379 19.79 -12.81 5.97
N GLU A 380 20.74 -11.95 6.35
CA GLU A 380 20.62 -11.04 7.50
C GLU A 380 19.50 -10.03 7.28
N LEU A 381 19.33 -9.55 6.04
CA LEU A 381 18.24 -8.71 5.58
C LEU A 381 17.35 -9.50 4.61
N LYS A 382 16.04 -9.50 4.84
CA LYS A 382 15.05 -10.19 4.00
C LYS A 382 14.01 -9.22 3.48
N PHE A 383 13.54 -9.46 2.26
CA PHE A 383 12.40 -8.75 1.68
C PHE A 383 11.17 -9.66 1.60
N VAL A 384 10.04 -9.13 1.95
CA VAL A 384 8.74 -9.78 1.75
C VAL A 384 7.89 -8.87 0.85
N PRO A 385 7.58 -9.28 -0.39
CA PRO A 385 8.03 -10.51 -1.09
C PRO A 385 9.51 -10.46 -1.52
N GLU A 386 10.13 -11.61 -1.64
CA GLU A 386 11.55 -11.79 -1.95
C GLU A 386 11.99 -11.11 -3.28
N ARG A 387 11.06 -10.97 -4.25
CA ARG A 387 11.34 -10.33 -5.54
C ARG A 387 11.93 -8.91 -5.42
N PHE A 388 11.60 -8.17 -4.38
CA PHE A 388 12.13 -6.82 -4.15
C PHE A 388 13.60 -6.80 -3.70
N GLY A 389 14.10 -7.90 -3.15
CA GLY A 389 15.52 -8.08 -2.89
C GLY A 389 16.39 -8.01 -4.16
N LYS A 390 15.86 -8.49 -5.30
CA LYS A 390 16.55 -8.37 -6.61
C LYS A 390 16.60 -6.92 -7.09
N ILE A 391 15.53 -6.17 -6.89
CA ILE A 391 15.47 -4.73 -7.23
C ILE A 391 16.47 -3.95 -6.38
N TYR A 392 16.48 -4.22 -5.07
CA TYR A 392 17.42 -3.62 -4.12
C TYR A 392 18.89 -3.90 -4.53
N LEU A 393 19.23 -5.14 -4.86
CA LEU A 393 20.59 -5.52 -5.33
C LEU A 393 20.97 -4.81 -6.61
N ASN A 394 20.08 -4.76 -7.59
CA ASN A 394 20.36 -4.07 -8.87
C ASN A 394 20.72 -2.60 -8.69
N TRP A 395 20.03 -1.90 -7.77
CA TRP A 395 20.35 -0.51 -7.42
C TRP A 395 21.72 -0.38 -6.76
N LEU A 396 22.07 -1.28 -5.83
CA LEU A 396 23.35 -1.24 -5.12
C LEU A 396 24.56 -1.61 -6.01
N GLU A 397 24.38 -2.56 -6.91
CA GLU A 397 25.44 -3.00 -7.83
C GLU A 397 25.77 -1.94 -8.91
N ASN A 398 24.84 -1.01 -9.15
CA ASN A 398 25.00 0.10 -10.10
C ASN A 398 25.00 1.47 -9.40
N ILE A 399 25.27 1.52 -8.10
CA ILE A 399 25.18 2.75 -7.32
C ILE A 399 26.29 3.73 -7.71
N ARG A 400 25.92 5.01 -7.81
CA ARG A 400 26.87 6.13 -8.05
C ARG A 400 27.01 6.96 -6.79
N ASP A 401 28.04 7.83 -6.77
CA ASP A 401 28.22 8.79 -5.71
C ASP A 401 26.97 9.66 -5.52
N TRP A 402 26.54 9.80 -4.28
CA TRP A 402 25.31 10.49 -3.93
C TRP A 402 25.56 11.97 -3.69
N CYS A 403 24.95 12.86 -4.49
CA CYS A 403 24.95 14.29 -4.26
C CYS A 403 24.02 14.62 -3.08
N ILE A 404 24.60 15.17 -2.00
CA ILE A 404 23.89 15.41 -0.73
C ILE A 404 23.60 16.89 -0.43
N SER A 405 24.14 17.83 -1.18
CA SER A 405 23.90 19.28 -0.98
C SER A 405 22.68 19.76 -1.76
N ARG A 406 21.91 20.67 -1.17
CA ARG A 406 20.73 21.32 -1.75
C ARG A 406 20.80 22.82 -1.49
N GLN A 407 20.54 23.63 -2.52
CA GLN A 407 20.58 25.10 -2.48
C GLN A 407 19.24 25.67 -2.02
N ILE A 408 18.75 25.19 -0.87
CA ILE A 408 17.50 25.59 -0.23
C ILE A 408 17.76 26.08 1.21
N TRP A 409 16.77 26.70 1.83
CA TRP A 409 16.92 27.23 3.19
C TRP A 409 16.37 26.26 4.26
N TRP A 410 15.38 25.47 3.91
CA TRP A 410 14.74 24.52 4.81
C TRP A 410 15.43 23.17 4.80
N GLY A 411 16.03 22.78 5.91
CA GLY A 411 16.71 21.51 6.09
C GLY A 411 17.92 21.63 7.03
N HIS A 412 18.67 20.54 7.17
CA HIS A 412 19.90 20.49 7.96
C HIS A 412 21.02 21.22 7.22
N ARG A 413 21.44 22.36 7.73
CA ARG A 413 22.54 23.12 7.16
C ARG A 413 23.86 22.35 7.26
N ILE A 414 24.62 22.32 6.16
CA ILE A 414 25.88 21.58 6.08
C ILE A 414 26.87 22.12 7.15
N PRO A 415 27.47 21.23 8.00
CA PRO A 415 28.38 21.64 9.08
C PRO A 415 29.81 21.84 8.57
N ALA A 416 29.96 22.62 7.52
CA ALA A 416 31.25 23.01 6.91
C ALA A 416 31.40 24.51 6.95
N TYR A 417 32.59 24.98 7.30
CA TYR A 417 32.94 26.40 7.51
C TYR A 417 34.15 26.78 6.68
N TYR A 418 33.99 27.80 5.85
CA TYR A 418 35.03 28.32 4.96
C TYR A 418 35.78 29.42 5.65
N CYS A 419 37.10 29.35 5.65
CA CYS A 419 37.95 30.43 6.14
C CYS A 419 38.03 31.53 5.09
N ASP A 420 37.68 32.76 5.45
CA ASP A 420 37.67 33.91 4.55
C ASP A 420 39.08 34.34 4.11
N GLU A 421 40.14 33.95 4.86
CA GLU A 421 41.54 34.32 4.53
C GLU A 421 42.27 33.23 3.73
N CYS A 422 42.24 31.95 4.18
CA CYS A 422 43.00 30.89 3.50
C CYS A 422 42.18 30.01 2.56
N GLY A 423 40.82 30.16 2.57
CA GLY A 423 39.91 29.36 1.73
C GLY A 423 39.73 27.89 2.17
N GLU A 424 40.43 27.46 3.26
CA GLU A 424 40.31 26.08 3.74
C GLU A 424 38.93 25.81 4.35
N VAL A 425 38.47 24.56 4.20
CA VAL A 425 37.17 24.10 4.69
C VAL A 425 37.37 23.36 6.01
N VAL A 426 36.70 23.79 7.04
CA VAL A 426 36.68 23.14 8.33
C VAL A 426 35.33 22.50 8.58
N VAL A 427 35.31 21.16 8.71
CA VAL A 427 34.09 20.43 9.08
C VAL A 427 34.06 20.24 10.58
N ALA A 428 33.02 20.78 11.23
CA ALA A 428 32.89 20.75 12.67
C ALA A 428 31.41 20.77 13.10
N ARG A 429 31.13 20.30 14.33
CA ARG A 429 29.79 20.25 14.90
C ARG A 429 29.18 21.64 15.11
N GLU A 430 30.01 22.57 15.54
CA GLU A 430 29.66 23.97 15.71
C GLU A 430 30.75 24.84 15.05
N MET A 431 30.45 26.13 14.79
CA MET A 431 31.38 27.04 14.15
C MET A 431 32.64 27.20 15.03
N PRO A 432 33.82 26.88 14.51
CA PRO A 432 35.06 27.08 15.26
C PRO A 432 35.33 28.58 15.54
N GLU A 433 35.89 28.91 16.70
CA GLU A 433 36.29 30.26 17.02
C GLU A 433 37.42 30.79 16.12
N LYS A 434 38.25 29.91 15.62
CA LYS A 434 39.39 30.22 14.74
C LYS A 434 39.58 29.10 13.71
N CYS A 435 40.03 29.47 12.53
CA CYS A 435 40.50 28.52 11.53
C CYS A 435 41.71 27.73 12.06
N PRO A 436 41.71 26.43 12.10
CA PRO A 436 42.82 25.60 12.58
C PRO A 436 44.06 25.68 11.69
N HIS A 437 43.93 26.15 10.45
CA HIS A 437 45.03 26.25 9.48
C HIS A 437 45.80 27.58 9.53
N CYS A 438 45.09 28.72 9.64
CA CYS A 438 45.71 30.05 9.59
C CYS A 438 45.42 30.91 10.81
N GLY A 439 44.50 30.50 11.73
CA GLY A 439 44.17 31.25 12.91
C GLY A 439 43.17 32.41 12.71
N CYS A 440 42.65 32.59 11.49
CA CYS A 440 41.60 33.56 11.16
C CYS A 440 40.32 33.32 11.99
N THR A 441 39.68 34.37 12.48
CA THR A 441 38.42 34.31 13.22
C THR A 441 37.19 34.51 12.35
N HIS A 442 37.36 34.78 11.06
CA HIS A 442 36.27 34.95 10.11
C HIS A 442 36.05 33.67 9.34
N LEU A 443 35.01 32.95 9.69
CA LEU A 443 34.57 31.75 9.00
C LEU A 443 33.10 31.90 8.57
N THR A 444 32.82 31.46 7.39
CA THR A 444 31.44 31.47 6.85
C THR A 444 30.92 30.04 6.71
N GLN A 445 29.80 29.74 7.29
CA GLN A 445 29.16 28.41 7.16
C GLN A 445 28.61 28.22 5.75
N ASP A 446 28.76 27.01 5.20
CA ASP A 446 28.13 26.60 3.93
C ASP A 446 26.64 26.98 3.93
N GLU A 447 26.15 27.54 2.81
CA GLU A 447 24.77 28.01 2.72
C GLU A 447 23.80 26.87 2.37
N ASP A 448 24.32 25.78 1.81
CA ASP A 448 23.55 24.63 1.39
C ASP A 448 23.02 23.83 2.58
N THR A 449 21.93 23.14 2.36
CA THR A 449 21.37 22.15 3.29
C THR A 449 21.59 20.74 2.75
N LEU A 450 21.48 19.75 3.62
CA LEU A 450 21.56 18.34 3.25
C LEU A 450 20.26 17.87 2.59
N ASP A 451 20.37 16.92 1.67
CA ASP A 451 19.26 16.13 1.14
C ASP A 451 18.41 15.55 2.27
N THR A 452 17.08 15.64 2.17
CA THR A 452 16.16 15.08 3.19
C THR A 452 16.44 13.62 3.51
N TRP A 453 16.85 12.85 2.49
CA TRP A 453 17.18 11.43 2.65
C TRP A 453 18.44 11.18 3.49
N PHE A 454 19.28 12.19 3.72
CA PHE A 454 20.45 12.07 4.57
C PHE A 454 20.06 11.90 6.05
N SER A 455 19.11 12.69 6.53
CA SER A 455 18.55 12.55 7.87
C SER A 455 17.61 11.34 7.99
N SER A 456 16.77 11.11 6.99
CA SER A 456 15.81 9.99 6.98
C SER A 456 16.51 8.63 6.98
N ALA A 457 17.73 8.53 6.43
CA ALA A 457 18.56 7.33 6.46
C ALA A 457 19.01 6.92 7.89
N LEU A 458 18.94 7.82 8.85
CA LEU A 458 19.36 7.56 10.23
C LEU A 458 18.19 7.14 11.13
N TRP A 459 16.98 7.19 10.63
CA TRP A 459 15.74 7.05 11.37
C TRP A 459 15.68 5.86 12.33
N PRO A 460 16.08 4.62 11.97
CA PRO A 460 16.01 3.46 12.85
C PRO A 460 16.85 3.59 14.13
N PHE A 461 17.91 4.39 14.15
CA PHE A 461 18.80 4.51 15.29
C PHE A 461 18.90 5.93 15.87
N SER A 462 18.73 6.98 15.07
CA SER A 462 18.68 8.35 15.57
C SER A 462 17.47 8.61 16.46
N THR A 463 16.34 7.97 16.17
CA THR A 463 15.13 8.04 16.99
C THR A 463 15.27 7.39 18.37
N LEU A 464 16.24 6.49 18.53
CA LEU A 464 16.58 5.82 19.78
C LEU A 464 17.75 6.47 20.54
N GLY A 465 18.19 7.65 20.08
CA GLY A 465 19.17 8.49 20.79
C GLY A 465 20.61 8.40 20.28
N TRP A 466 20.89 7.62 19.21
CA TRP A 466 22.22 7.63 18.60
C TRP A 466 22.61 9.09 18.20
N PRO A 467 23.87 9.55 18.43
CA PRO A 467 25.10 8.80 18.64
C PRO A 467 25.40 8.38 20.08
N GLU A 468 24.54 8.69 21.02
CA GLU A 468 24.70 8.25 22.40
C GLU A 468 24.28 6.79 22.53
N GLU A 469 24.98 6.03 23.41
CA GLU A 469 24.64 4.65 23.70
C GLU A 469 23.52 4.56 24.75
N THR A 470 22.32 4.99 24.40
CA THR A 470 21.16 4.95 25.28
C THR A 470 20.74 3.52 25.59
N GLU A 471 20.01 3.31 26.70
CA GLU A 471 19.39 2.01 27.02
C GLU A 471 18.35 1.61 25.98
N ASP A 472 17.61 2.57 25.43
CA ASP A 472 16.66 2.34 24.33
C ASP A 472 17.34 1.79 23.07
N LEU A 473 18.46 2.42 22.66
CA LEU A 473 19.24 1.97 21.51
C LEU A 473 19.77 0.55 21.71
N LYS A 474 20.26 0.21 22.91
CA LYS A 474 20.80 -1.12 23.23
C LYS A 474 19.73 -2.20 23.25
N TYR A 475 18.48 -1.86 23.56
CA TYR A 475 17.40 -2.81 23.74
C TYR A 475 16.50 -2.94 22.50
N PHE A 476 16.14 -1.82 21.86
CA PHE A 476 15.19 -1.79 20.75
C PHE A 476 15.83 -1.79 19.35
N TYR A 477 17.16 -1.62 19.23
CA TYR A 477 17.86 -1.64 17.95
C TYR A 477 18.73 -2.93 17.81
N PRO A 478 18.79 -3.59 16.62
CA PRO A 478 18.06 -3.27 15.37
C PRO A 478 16.54 -3.43 15.49
N THR A 479 15.80 -2.75 14.61
CA THR A 479 14.35 -2.94 14.52
C THR A 479 14.02 -4.29 13.87
N ASP A 480 12.83 -4.87 14.13
CA ASP A 480 12.48 -6.20 13.63
C ASP A 480 11.97 -6.15 12.19
N VAL A 481 11.08 -5.20 11.89
CA VAL A 481 10.47 -5.05 10.59
C VAL A 481 10.41 -3.58 10.18
N LEU A 482 10.69 -3.32 8.92
CA LEU A 482 10.40 -2.06 8.24
C LEU A 482 9.26 -2.31 7.27
N VAL A 483 8.18 -1.53 7.35
CA VAL A 483 7.08 -1.55 6.38
C VAL A 483 7.19 -0.32 5.50
N THR A 484 7.11 -0.48 4.18
CA THR A 484 7.19 0.65 3.25
C THR A 484 6.69 0.29 1.85
N GLY A 485 6.37 1.30 1.05
CA GLY A 485 6.07 1.14 -0.38
C GLY A 485 7.30 0.74 -1.21
N TYR A 486 7.08 0.04 -2.31
CA TYR A 486 8.18 -0.37 -3.20
C TYR A 486 8.87 0.82 -3.90
N ASP A 487 8.20 1.96 -4.01
CA ASP A 487 8.67 3.15 -4.71
C ASP A 487 9.79 3.89 -3.98
N ILE A 488 9.99 3.64 -2.68
CA ILE A 488 11.06 4.25 -1.88
C ILE A 488 12.17 3.28 -1.45
N ILE A 489 12.29 2.11 -2.07
CA ILE A 489 13.39 1.16 -1.80
C ILE A 489 14.74 1.83 -2.02
N PHE A 490 14.92 2.50 -3.16
CA PHE A 490 16.17 3.20 -3.47
C PHE A 490 16.39 4.41 -2.58
N PHE A 491 15.36 5.23 -2.40
CA PHE A 491 15.46 6.50 -1.67
C PHE A 491 15.73 6.31 -0.18
N TRP A 492 15.09 5.32 0.43
CA TRP A 492 15.07 5.18 1.88
C TRP A 492 15.67 3.88 2.38
N VAL A 493 15.20 2.72 1.90
CA VAL A 493 15.64 1.42 2.42
C VAL A 493 17.15 1.23 2.25
N ILE A 494 17.66 1.43 1.02
CA ILE A 494 19.10 1.30 0.72
C ILE A 494 19.93 2.23 1.62
N ARG A 495 19.47 3.48 1.77
CA ARG A 495 20.18 4.50 2.55
C ARG A 495 20.20 4.18 4.04
N MET A 496 19.10 3.68 4.60
CA MET A 496 19.08 3.20 5.99
C MET A 496 20.05 2.03 6.20
N VAL A 497 20.08 1.07 5.28
CA VAL A 497 20.92 -0.12 5.43
C VAL A 497 22.40 0.22 5.44
N PHE A 498 22.89 0.99 4.45
CA PHE A 498 24.32 1.35 4.46
C PHE A 498 24.67 2.27 5.62
N SER A 499 23.77 3.19 6.04
CA SER A 499 23.98 4.04 7.21
C SER A 499 24.03 3.21 8.50
N GLY A 500 23.15 2.23 8.67
CA GLY A 500 23.17 1.30 9.78
C GLY A 500 24.53 0.62 9.91
N TYR A 501 25.04 0.02 8.85
CA TYR A 501 26.38 -0.60 8.87
C TYR A 501 27.51 0.41 9.10
N ALA A 502 27.48 1.58 8.47
CA ALA A 502 28.54 2.58 8.57
C ALA A 502 28.70 3.15 9.99
N HIS A 503 27.61 3.23 10.76
CA HIS A 503 27.56 3.96 12.03
C HIS A 503 27.32 3.06 13.25
N THR A 504 26.63 1.92 13.10
CA THR A 504 26.32 0.98 14.20
C THR A 504 26.94 -0.40 13.99
N GLY A 505 27.46 -0.69 12.80
CA GLY A 505 28.05 -2.00 12.44
C GLY A 505 27.01 -3.12 12.22
N LYS A 506 25.72 -2.80 12.17
CA LYS A 506 24.62 -3.77 12.03
C LYS A 506 23.63 -3.33 10.97
N ALA A 507 22.89 -4.30 10.41
CA ALA A 507 21.68 -4.00 9.64
C ALA A 507 20.67 -3.27 10.54
N PRO A 508 19.98 -2.22 10.03
CA PRO A 508 19.05 -1.44 10.86
C PRO A 508 17.72 -2.18 11.14
N PHE A 509 17.40 -3.21 10.37
CA PHE A 509 16.22 -4.06 10.49
C PHE A 509 16.46 -5.42 9.85
N HIS A 510 15.69 -6.44 10.27
CA HIS A 510 15.81 -7.80 9.76
C HIS A 510 14.93 -8.07 8.53
N THR A 511 13.73 -7.52 8.52
CA THR A 511 12.75 -7.74 7.47
C THR A 511 12.25 -6.42 6.89
N VAL A 512 12.15 -6.36 5.56
CA VAL A 512 11.48 -5.27 4.83
C VAL A 512 10.19 -5.83 4.23
N LEU A 513 9.07 -5.46 4.82
CA LEU A 513 7.75 -5.77 4.29
C LEU A 513 7.34 -4.68 3.30
N ILE A 514 7.24 -5.07 2.04
CA ILE A 514 6.89 -4.16 0.96
C ILE A 514 5.38 -4.25 0.67
N HIS A 515 4.74 -3.10 0.61
CA HIS A 515 3.37 -2.97 0.10
C HIS A 515 3.34 -2.28 -1.26
N GLY A 516 2.25 -2.48 -1.99
CA GLY A 516 1.97 -1.80 -3.25
C GLY A 516 1.29 -0.45 -3.05
N LEU A 517 0.92 0.19 -4.16
CA LEU A 517 0.23 1.47 -4.15
C LEU A 517 -1.29 1.29 -4.12
N VAL A 518 -1.97 2.22 -3.46
CA VAL A 518 -3.43 2.30 -3.53
C VAL A 518 -3.81 3.12 -4.78
N ARG A 519 -4.59 2.51 -5.66
CA ARG A 519 -5.06 3.08 -6.92
C ARG A 519 -6.55 3.33 -6.88
N ASP A 520 -7.04 4.22 -7.73
CA ASP A 520 -8.48 4.42 -7.89
C ASP A 520 -9.19 3.18 -8.50
N SER A 521 -10.50 3.22 -8.59
CA SER A 521 -11.32 2.13 -9.15
C SER A 521 -10.96 1.77 -10.60
N GLN A 522 -10.35 2.70 -11.35
CA GLN A 522 -9.89 2.49 -12.72
C GLN A 522 -8.43 1.99 -12.80
N GLY A 523 -7.76 1.84 -11.66
CA GLY A 523 -6.38 1.39 -11.58
C GLY A 523 -5.33 2.50 -11.81
N ARG A 524 -5.74 3.78 -11.82
CA ARG A 524 -4.82 4.93 -11.96
C ARG A 524 -4.23 5.29 -10.60
N LYS A 525 -2.98 5.79 -10.60
CA LYS A 525 -2.36 6.35 -9.39
C LYS A 525 -3.20 7.52 -8.88
N MET A 526 -3.53 7.53 -7.59
CA MET A 526 -4.22 8.65 -6.98
C MET A 526 -3.30 9.85 -6.89
N SER A 527 -3.77 11.02 -7.36
CA SER A 527 -3.03 12.28 -7.26
C SER A 527 -3.99 13.47 -7.12
N LYS A 528 -3.49 14.54 -6.49
CA LYS A 528 -4.26 15.79 -6.36
C LYS A 528 -4.53 16.44 -7.72
N SER A 529 -3.61 16.29 -8.69
CA SER A 529 -3.75 16.86 -10.04
C SER A 529 -4.83 16.17 -10.86
N LEU A 530 -5.08 14.87 -10.64
CA LEU A 530 -6.15 14.13 -11.31
C LEU A 530 -7.50 14.25 -10.59
N GLY A 531 -7.54 14.84 -9.38
CA GLY A 531 -8.77 14.96 -8.59
C GLY A 531 -9.39 13.62 -8.16
N ASN A 532 -8.61 12.52 -8.23
CA ASN A 532 -9.04 11.16 -7.87
C ASN A 532 -8.52 10.73 -6.49
N GLY A 533 -7.92 11.63 -5.73
CA GLY A 533 -7.47 11.35 -4.37
C GLY A 533 -8.65 11.24 -3.40
N ILE A 534 -8.65 10.20 -2.58
CA ILE A 534 -9.66 9.97 -1.55
C ILE A 534 -9.01 10.31 -0.20
N ASP A 535 -9.65 11.19 0.59
CA ASP A 535 -9.21 11.52 1.95
C ASP A 535 -9.63 10.38 2.90
N PRO A 536 -8.68 9.72 3.59
CA PRO A 536 -9.01 8.67 4.56
C PRO A 536 -9.98 9.12 5.65
N LEU A 537 -9.93 10.40 6.05
CA LEU A 537 -10.82 10.93 7.09
C LEU A 537 -12.29 10.98 6.64
N GLU A 538 -12.55 11.31 5.37
CA GLU A 538 -13.91 11.30 4.83
C GLU A 538 -14.51 9.90 4.89
N VAL A 539 -13.69 8.88 4.56
CA VAL A 539 -14.11 7.47 4.63
C VAL A 539 -14.34 7.03 6.08
N ILE A 540 -13.44 7.43 7.00
CA ILE A 540 -13.61 7.13 8.43
C ILE A 540 -14.88 7.80 9.00
N ASP A 541 -15.11 9.05 8.63
CA ASP A 541 -16.29 9.79 9.09
C ASP A 541 -17.61 9.19 8.56
N GLU A 542 -17.61 8.51 7.42
CA GLU A 542 -18.78 7.88 6.83
C GLU A 542 -18.98 6.43 7.32
N TYR A 543 -17.90 5.63 7.39
CA TYR A 543 -17.98 4.18 7.60
C TYR A 543 -17.34 3.69 8.91
N GLY A 544 -16.51 4.51 9.56
CA GLY A 544 -15.69 4.13 10.72
C GLY A 544 -14.28 3.67 10.33
N ALA A 545 -13.33 3.77 11.27
CA ALA A 545 -11.94 3.40 11.07
C ALA A 545 -11.77 1.89 10.82
N ASP A 546 -12.49 1.05 11.56
CA ASP A 546 -12.42 -0.40 11.40
C ASP A 546 -12.82 -0.86 10.00
N ALA A 547 -13.84 -0.23 9.40
CA ALA A 547 -14.28 -0.56 8.04
C ALA A 547 -13.20 -0.21 6.99
N LEU A 548 -12.55 0.94 7.14
CA LEU A 548 -11.44 1.33 6.26
C LEU A 548 -10.25 0.37 6.42
N ARG A 549 -9.82 0.09 7.65
CA ARG A 549 -8.70 -0.80 7.96
C ARG A 549 -8.90 -2.19 7.37
N LEU A 550 -10.06 -2.80 7.59
CA LEU A 550 -10.40 -4.11 7.03
C LEU A 550 -10.35 -4.10 5.50
N THR A 551 -10.90 -3.06 4.87
CA THR A 551 -10.92 -2.91 3.40
C THR A 551 -9.51 -2.82 2.81
N LEU A 552 -8.59 -2.11 3.47
CA LEU A 552 -7.21 -1.95 3.01
C LEU A 552 -6.41 -3.25 3.05
N ILE A 553 -6.79 -4.20 3.89
CA ILE A 553 -6.04 -5.45 4.08
C ILE A 553 -6.68 -6.62 3.35
N THR A 554 -8.02 -6.71 3.33
CA THR A 554 -8.73 -7.85 2.72
C THR A 554 -8.42 -7.97 1.23
N GLY A 555 -7.96 -9.16 0.84
CA GLY A 555 -7.61 -9.47 -0.55
C GLY A 555 -6.35 -8.75 -1.06
N ASN A 556 -5.57 -8.14 -0.17
CA ASN A 556 -4.29 -7.51 -0.49
C ASN A 556 -3.14 -8.48 -0.17
N ALA A 557 -2.21 -8.63 -1.12
CA ALA A 557 -1.00 -9.42 -0.95
C ALA A 557 0.24 -8.50 -0.91
N PRO A 558 1.29 -8.85 -0.14
CA PRO A 558 2.50 -8.06 -0.06
C PRO A 558 3.07 -7.69 -1.44
N GLY A 559 3.43 -6.42 -1.61
CA GLY A 559 4.05 -5.89 -2.82
C GLY A 559 3.14 -5.72 -4.04
N ASN A 560 1.85 -5.96 -3.92
CA ASN A 560 0.89 -5.77 -5.00
C ASN A 560 0.09 -4.48 -4.82
N ASP A 561 -0.16 -3.79 -5.95
CA ASP A 561 -1.06 -2.65 -5.96
C ASP A 561 -2.49 -3.09 -5.69
N MET A 562 -3.25 -2.26 -4.98
CA MET A 562 -4.66 -2.50 -4.74
C MET A 562 -5.54 -1.41 -5.36
N ARG A 563 -6.73 -1.78 -5.82
CA ARG A 563 -7.76 -0.83 -6.24
C ARG A 563 -8.73 -0.57 -5.08
N PHE A 564 -8.99 0.70 -4.83
CA PHE A 564 -9.91 1.12 -3.79
C PHE A 564 -11.32 1.33 -4.36
N TYR A 565 -12.32 0.77 -3.67
CA TYR A 565 -13.74 0.87 -4.01
C TYR A 565 -14.57 1.16 -2.75
N ASN A 566 -15.47 2.12 -2.80
CA ASN A 566 -16.35 2.44 -1.67
C ASN A 566 -17.29 1.29 -1.28
N GLU A 567 -17.71 0.48 -2.25
CA GLU A 567 -18.57 -0.70 -2.02
C GLU A 567 -17.88 -1.75 -1.13
N ARG A 568 -16.55 -1.83 -1.19
CA ARG A 568 -15.78 -2.71 -0.29
C ARG A 568 -15.77 -2.18 1.15
N VAL A 569 -15.71 -0.87 1.32
CA VAL A 569 -15.79 -0.25 2.66
C VAL A 569 -17.17 -0.49 3.27
N GLU A 570 -18.22 -0.38 2.46
CA GLU A 570 -19.59 -0.69 2.89
C GLU A 570 -19.72 -2.16 3.33
N SER A 571 -19.13 -3.09 2.58
CA SER A 571 -19.10 -4.51 2.95
C SER A 571 -18.37 -4.74 4.28
N SER A 572 -17.25 -4.07 4.49
CA SER A 572 -16.49 -4.12 5.76
C SER A 572 -17.27 -3.55 6.94
N ARG A 573 -18.01 -2.45 6.74
CA ARG A 573 -18.95 -1.91 7.75
C ARG A 573 -20.05 -2.91 8.06
N ASN A 574 -20.61 -3.57 7.06
CA ASN A 574 -21.66 -4.57 7.25
C ASN A 574 -21.15 -5.78 8.05
N PHE A 575 -19.88 -6.17 7.85
CA PHE A 575 -19.24 -7.17 8.68
C PHE A 575 -19.11 -6.75 10.15
N ALA A 576 -18.65 -5.52 10.41
CA ALA A 576 -18.63 -4.99 11.78
C ALA A 576 -20.01 -5.04 12.45
N ASN A 577 -21.06 -4.68 11.71
CA ASN A 577 -22.46 -4.77 12.20
C ASN A 577 -22.90 -6.21 12.45
N LYS A 578 -22.46 -7.17 11.63
CA LYS A 578 -22.78 -8.60 11.85
C LYS A 578 -22.12 -9.12 13.13
N VAL A 579 -20.85 -8.80 13.34
CA VAL A 579 -20.12 -9.17 14.57
C VAL A 579 -20.81 -8.54 15.79
N TRP A 580 -21.17 -7.26 15.71
CA TRP A 580 -21.89 -6.55 16.75
C TRP A 580 -23.23 -7.21 17.12
N ASN A 581 -24.04 -7.51 16.13
CA ASN A 581 -25.35 -8.11 16.33
C ASN A 581 -25.27 -9.54 16.90
N ALA A 582 -24.32 -10.34 16.43
CA ALA A 582 -24.04 -11.67 16.97
C ALA A 582 -23.61 -11.60 18.44
N SER A 583 -22.70 -10.68 18.76
CA SER A 583 -22.23 -10.45 20.13
C SER A 583 -23.36 -9.99 21.05
N ARG A 584 -24.20 -9.07 20.57
CA ARG A 584 -25.35 -8.60 21.30
C ARG A 584 -26.37 -9.74 21.58
N PHE A 585 -26.62 -10.58 20.58
CA PHE A 585 -27.47 -11.78 20.78
C PHE A 585 -26.90 -12.69 21.87
N ILE A 586 -25.62 -12.97 21.85
CA ILE A 586 -24.95 -13.82 22.86
C ILE A 586 -25.09 -13.20 24.26
N MET A 587 -24.74 -11.92 24.39
CA MET A 587 -24.78 -11.22 25.70
C MET A 587 -26.19 -11.14 26.28
N MET A 588 -27.22 -10.89 25.46
CA MET A 588 -28.60 -10.90 25.89
C MET A 588 -29.05 -12.27 26.45
N ASN A 589 -28.57 -13.36 25.90
CA ASN A 589 -28.86 -14.71 26.35
C ASN A 589 -28.02 -15.15 27.57
N MET A 590 -26.98 -14.38 27.89
CA MET A 590 -26.13 -14.60 29.08
C MET A 590 -26.57 -13.73 30.26
N GLU A 591 -27.42 -12.72 30.05
CA GLU A 591 -27.88 -11.80 31.09
C GLU A 591 -28.52 -12.58 32.27
N ASP A 592 -28.14 -12.23 33.49
CA ASP A 592 -28.59 -12.86 34.74
C ASP A 592 -28.23 -14.37 34.90
N LYS A 593 -27.40 -14.94 34.01
CA LYS A 593 -26.98 -16.33 34.11
C LYS A 593 -25.50 -16.43 34.60
N VAL A 594 -25.25 -17.42 35.46
CA VAL A 594 -23.89 -17.78 35.86
C VAL A 594 -23.33 -18.79 34.85
N ILE A 595 -22.43 -18.33 34.01
CA ILE A 595 -21.77 -19.17 33.00
C ILE A 595 -20.49 -19.72 33.57
N SER A 596 -20.36 -21.04 33.62
CA SER A 596 -19.18 -21.75 34.10
C SER A 596 -18.62 -22.68 33.04
N LYS A 597 -17.30 -22.96 33.11
CA LYS A 597 -16.68 -23.95 32.23
C LYS A 597 -17.36 -25.32 32.44
N PRO A 598 -17.93 -25.93 31.41
CA PRO A 598 -18.56 -27.24 31.49
C PRO A 598 -17.52 -28.35 31.67
N ASP A 599 -17.95 -29.48 32.18
CA ASP A 599 -17.18 -30.72 32.05
C ASP A 599 -17.17 -31.15 30.57
N GLU A 600 -16.13 -31.84 30.14
CA GLU A 600 -16.01 -32.29 28.74
C GLU A 600 -17.16 -33.18 28.29
N ALA A 601 -17.72 -33.94 29.17
CA ALA A 601 -18.88 -34.80 28.92
C ALA A 601 -20.21 -34.02 28.71
N ASP A 602 -20.27 -32.78 29.17
CA ASP A 602 -21.41 -31.88 28.99
C ASP A 602 -21.35 -31.08 27.65
N LEU A 603 -20.19 -31.13 26.94
CA LEU A 603 -20.02 -30.55 25.59
C LEU A 603 -20.67 -31.47 24.55
N GLU A 604 -21.62 -30.94 23.79
CA GLU A 604 -22.25 -31.65 22.70
C GLU A 604 -21.37 -31.59 21.39
N VAL A 605 -21.72 -32.39 20.40
CA VAL A 605 -21.00 -32.49 19.12
C VAL A 605 -20.80 -31.12 18.49
N THR A 606 -21.82 -30.24 18.48
CA THR A 606 -21.74 -28.88 17.93
C THR A 606 -20.76 -27.99 18.70
N ASP A 607 -20.65 -28.14 20.02
CA ASP A 607 -19.73 -27.38 20.86
C ASP A 607 -18.28 -27.80 20.57
N LYS A 608 -18.04 -29.11 20.52
CA LYS A 608 -16.75 -29.69 20.17
C LYS A 608 -16.31 -29.30 18.76
N TRP A 609 -17.23 -29.31 17.82
CA TRP A 609 -17.01 -28.88 16.43
C TRP A 609 -16.49 -27.44 16.36
N ILE A 610 -17.18 -26.46 16.95
CA ILE A 610 -16.80 -25.05 16.82
C ILE A 610 -15.55 -24.72 17.65
N LEU A 611 -15.31 -25.40 18.79
CA LEU A 611 -14.09 -25.30 19.56
C LEU A 611 -12.89 -25.80 18.74
N SER A 612 -13.03 -26.92 18.01
CA SER A 612 -12.00 -27.44 17.14
C SER A 612 -11.71 -26.51 15.94
N LYS A 613 -12.77 -25.95 15.34
CA LYS A 613 -12.65 -24.95 14.25
C LYS A 613 -11.91 -23.68 14.69
N VAL A 614 -12.23 -23.08 15.85
CA VAL A 614 -11.57 -21.87 16.35
C VAL A 614 -10.11 -22.15 16.77
N ASN A 615 -9.83 -23.36 17.26
CA ASN A 615 -8.50 -23.83 17.61
C ASN A 615 -7.59 -23.93 16.37
N THR A 616 -8.10 -24.57 15.31
CA THR A 616 -7.42 -24.65 14.01
C THR A 616 -7.23 -23.25 13.41
N LEU A 617 -8.23 -22.39 13.51
CA LEU A 617 -8.15 -21.00 13.07
C LEU A 617 -7.00 -20.26 13.78
N ALA A 618 -6.85 -20.42 15.09
CA ALA A 618 -5.78 -19.76 15.85
C ALA A 618 -4.39 -20.16 15.33
N LYS A 619 -4.18 -21.44 15.01
CA LYS A 619 -2.96 -21.92 14.38
C LYS A 619 -2.74 -21.29 13.00
N ASP A 620 -3.74 -21.38 12.13
CA ASP A 620 -3.66 -20.90 10.76
C ASP A 620 -3.42 -19.39 10.67
N VAL A 621 -4.13 -18.62 11.49
CA VAL A 621 -3.96 -17.16 11.55
C VAL A 621 -2.57 -16.80 12.02
N THR A 622 -2.08 -17.45 13.08
CA THR A 622 -0.71 -17.23 13.61
C THR A 622 0.35 -17.51 12.56
N GLU A 623 0.24 -18.63 11.82
CA GLU A 623 1.19 -18.97 10.76
C GLU A 623 1.20 -17.94 9.62
N ASN A 624 0.03 -17.43 9.22
CA ASN A 624 -0.06 -16.42 8.17
C ASN A 624 0.43 -15.05 8.64
N MET A 625 0.15 -14.66 9.90
CA MET A 625 0.67 -13.44 10.50
C MET A 625 2.21 -13.45 10.55
N ASP A 626 2.82 -14.56 10.97
CA ASP A 626 4.28 -14.71 11.04
C ASP A 626 4.94 -14.74 9.64
N LYS A 627 4.20 -15.09 8.58
CA LYS A 627 4.64 -15.00 7.18
C LYS A 627 4.35 -13.65 6.54
N PHE A 628 3.76 -12.70 7.27
CA PHE A 628 3.28 -11.41 6.76
C PHE A 628 2.18 -11.52 5.69
N GLU A 629 1.46 -12.62 5.64
CA GLU A 629 0.30 -12.85 4.75
C GLU A 629 -0.98 -12.34 5.41
N LEU A 630 -0.99 -11.03 5.78
CA LEU A 630 -2.04 -10.43 6.60
C LEU A 630 -3.43 -10.47 5.95
N GLY A 631 -3.48 -10.34 4.62
CA GLY A 631 -4.73 -10.46 3.86
C GLY A 631 -5.36 -11.86 3.95
N ILE A 632 -4.53 -12.91 3.95
CA ILE A 632 -4.98 -14.29 4.13
C ILE A 632 -5.42 -14.52 5.59
N ALA A 633 -4.64 -14.03 6.54
CA ALA A 633 -4.95 -14.14 7.96
C ALA A 633 -6.34 -13.55 8.29
N VAL A 634 -6.60 -12.32 7.86
CA VAL A 634 -7.89 -11.67 8.13
C VAL A 634 -9.06 -12.33 7.39
N GLN A 635 -8.84 -12.85 6.17
CA GLN A 635 -9.89 -13.55 5.42
C GLN A 635 -10.34 -14.81 6.14
N LYS A 636 -9.39 -15.59 6.70
CA LYS A 636 -9.74 -16.77 7.52
C LYS A 636 -10.56 -16.41 8.75
N VAL A 637 -10.22 -15.31 9.44
CA VAL A 637 -11.00 -14.82 10.59
C VAL A 637 -12.40 -14.37 10.14
N TYR A 638 -12.48 -13.67 9.03
CA TYR A 638 -13.75 -13.21 8.44
C TYR A 638 -14.67 -14.38 8.11
N ASP A 639 -14.17 -15.37 7.34
CA ASP A 639 -14.92 -16.54 6.91
C ASP A 639 -15.40 -17.37 8.12
N PHE A 640 -14.52 -17.58 9.11
CA PHE A 640 -14.90 -18.28 10.33
C PHE A 640 -16.03 -17.57 11.08
N ILE A 641 -15.92 -16.24 11.29
CA ILE A 641 -16.95 -15.50 12.03
C ILE A 641 -18.25 -15.47 11.23
N TRP A 642 -18.18 -15.22 9.93
CA TRP A 642 -19.36 -15.10 9.11
C TRP A 642 -20.06 -16.43 8.89
N ASP A 643 -19.34 -17.43 8.34
CA ASP A 643 -19.90 -18.68 7.87
C ASP A 643 -20.06 -19.69 9.01
N GLU A 644 -18.99 -19.97 9.76
CA GLU A 644 -19.02 -21.04 10.77
C GLU A 644 -19.72 -20.62 12.07
N PHE A 645 -19.35 -19.47 12.59
CA PHE A 645 -19.85 -19.01 13.89
C PHE A 645 -21.25 -18.42 13.80
N CYS A 646 -21.45 -17.39 12.95
CA CYS A 646 -22.73 -16.68 12.87
C CYS A 646 -23.82 -17.47 12.14
N ASP A 647 -23.50 -18.05 10.97
CA ASP A 647 -24.50 -18.68 10.12
C ASP A 647 -24.83 -20.12 10.55
N TRP A 648 -23.91 -20.77 11.28
CA TRP A 648 -24.10 -22.14 11.74
C TRP A 648 -24.15 -22.29 13.26
N TYR A 649 -23.07 -22.04 13.99
CA TYR A 649 -23.01 -22.40 15.40
C TYR A 649 -24.09 -21.68 16.23
N ILE A 650 -24.25 -20.39 16.06
CA ILE A 650 -25.28 -19.61 16.75
C ILE A 650 -26.67 -20.21 16.47
N GLU A 651 -26.97 -20.56 15.23
CA GLU A 651 -28.25 -21.13 14.85
C GLU A 651 -28.49 -22.54 15.44
N LEU A 652 -27.43 -23.38 15.42
CA LEU A 652 -27.50 -24.76 15.94
C LEU A 652 -27.79 -24.80 17.45
N VAL A 653 -27.28 -23.83 18.24
CA VAL A 653 -27.44 -23.83 19.70
C VAL A 653 -28.67 -23.08 20.20
N LYS A 654 -29.42 -22.39 19.32
CA LYS A 654 -30.62 -21.63 19.74
C LYS A 654 -31.63 -22.46 20.51
N TYR A 655 -31.92 -23.68 20.08
CA TYR A 655 -32.88 -24.54 20.78
C TYR A 655 -32.44 -24.78 22.22
N ARG A 656 -31.20 -25.15 22.46
CA ARG A 656 -30.61 -25.42 23.79
C ARG A 656 -30.69 -24.19 24.71
N ILE A 657 -30.42 -23.02 24.16
CA ILE A 657 -30.43 -21.75 24.90
C ILE A 657 -31.86 -21.36 25.32
N TYR A 658 -32.82 -21.52 24.41
CA TYR A 658 -34.22 -21.15 24.65
C TYR A 658 -35.00 -22.14 25.54
N HIS A 659 -34.54 -23.41 25.60
CA HIS A 659 -35.11 -24.48 26.42
C HIS A 659 -34.17 -24.84 27.59
N SER A 660 -33.48 -23.83 28.14
CA SER A 660 -32.54 -24.03 29.24
C SER A 660 -33.14 -24.66 30.49
N ASP A 661 -34.46 -24.55 30.67
CA ASP A 661 -35.19 -25.19 31.78
C ASP A 661 -35.30 -26.71 31.61
N GLU A 662 -35.18 -27.26 30.40
CA GLU A 662 -35.22 -28.69 30.12
C GLU A 662 -33.86 -29.34 30.40
N ASN A 663 -32.75 -28.67 30.03
CA ASN A 663 -31.39 -29.15 30.29
C ASN A 663 -30.42 -27.97 30.52
N TYR A 664 -30.30 -27.58 31.81
CA TYR A 664 -29.42 -26.49 32.20
C TYR A 664 -27.92 -26.74 31.84
N LYS A 665 -27.42 -27.99 31.94
CA LYS A 665 -26.03 -28.29 31.62
C LYS A 665 -25.73 -28.08 30.16
N SER A 666 -26.59 -28.57 29.27
CA SER A 666 -26.47 -28.35 27.82
C SER A 666 -26.52 -26.86 27.49
N ALA A 667 -27.41 -26.10 28.06
CA ALA A 667 -27.53 -24.65 27.85
C ALA A 667 -26.31 -23.89 28.36
N ASN A 668 -25.76 -24.26 29.55
CA ASN A 668 -24.50 -23.68 30.06
C ASN A 668 -23.33 -23.99 29.17
N ALA A 669 -23.20 -25.22 28.66
CA ALA A 669 -22.14 -25.61 27.73
C ALA A 669 -22.20 -24.78 26.45
N ALA A 670 -23.40 -24.62 25.87
CA ALA A 670 -23.60 -23.78 24.69
C ALA A 670 -23.22 -22.31 24.91
N LEU A 671 -23.66 -21.72 26.04
CA LEU A 671 -23.36 -20.31 26.38
C LEU A 671 -21.88 -20.10 26.68
N TRP A 672 -21.24 -21.03 27.39
CA TRP A 672 -19.80 -20.98 27.65
C TRP A 672 -18.99 -21.08 26.34
N THR A 673 -19.40 -22.01 25.46
CA THR A 673 -18.74 -22.17 24.14
C THR A 673 -18.92 -20.92 23.27
N LEU A 674 -20.13 -20.34 23.23
CA LEU A 674 -20.37 -19.06 22.54
C LEU A 674 -19.45 -17.94 23.06
N LYS A 675 -19.33 -17.79 24.39
CA LYS A 675 -18.46 -16.79 25.03
C LYS A 675 -16.99 -17.03 24.66
N THR A 676 -16.55 -18.28 24.77
CA THR A 676 -15.15 -18.66 24.55
C THR A 676 -14.74 -18.49 23.08
N VAL A 677 -15.56 -18.96 22.14
CA VAL A 677 -15.30 -18.86 20.70
C VAL A 677 -15.35 -17.41 20.24
N LEU A 678 -16.36 -16.65 20.69
CA LEU A 678 -16.42 -15.21 20.39
C LEU A 678 -15.20 -14.48 20.92
N GLY A 679 -14.80 -14.73 22.17
CA GLY A 679 -13.62 -14.12 22.78
C GLY A 679 -12.33 -14.38 21.97
N ASN A 680 -12.09 -15.63 21.56
CA ASN A 680 -10.93 -15.97 20.71
C ASN A 680 -11.02 -15.35 19.31
N ALA A 681 -12.20 -15.35 18.69
CA ALA A 681 -12.40 -14.72 17.40
C ALA A 681 -12.16 -13.20 17.44
N LEU A 682 -12.64 -12.52 18.50
CA LEU A 682 -12.39 -11.08 18.72
C LEU A 682 -10.91 -10.80 18.92
N LYS A 683 -10.17 -11.64 19.66
CA LYS A 683 -8.72 -11.52 19.84
C LYS A 683 -7.98 -11.59 18.50
N MET A 684 -8.33 -12.53 17.63
CA MET A 684 -7.73 -12.67 16.29
C MET A 684 -8.15 -11.57 15.33
N LEU A 685 -9.33 -11.00 15.47
CA LEU A 685 -9.83 -9.89 14.65
C LEU A 685 -9.28 -8.53 15.11
N HIS A 686 -8.91 -8.39 16.39
CA HIS A 686 -8.52 -7.11 17.00
C HIS A 686 -7.41 -6.35 16.27
N PRO A 687 -6.31 -6.96 15.81
CA PRO A 687 -5.28 -6.25 15.06
C PRO A 687 -5.82 -5.53 13.81
N PHE A 688 -6.86 -6.07 13.19
CA PHE A 688 -7.47 -5.56 11.96
C PHE A 688 -8.60 -4.55 12.21
N MET A 689 -9.43 -4.81 13.21
CA MET A 689 -10.61 -4.01 13.57
C MET A 689 -10.61 -3.70 15.08
N PRO A 690 -9.73 -2.82 15.55
CA PRO A 690 -9.46 -2.65 16.97
C PRO A 690 -10.64 -2.06 17.77
N PHE A 691 -11.46 -1.21 17.19
CA PHE A 691 -12.49 -0.48 17.95
C PHE A 691 -13.72 -1.33 18.24
N VAL A 692 -14.32 -1.95 17.24
CA VAL A 692 -15.50 -2.80 17.41
C VAL A 692 -15.19 -3.99 18.30
N THR A 693 -14.00 -4.59 18.14
CA THR A 693 -13.58 -5.74 18.94
C THR A 693 -13.31 -5.38 20.39
N GLU A 694 -12.66 -4.24 20.67
CA GLU A 694 -12.43 -3.75 22.03
C GLU A 694 -13.74 -3.44 22.75
N GLU A 695 -14.69 -2.74 22.11
CA GLU A 695 -15.98 -2.39 22.71
C GLU A 695 -16.79 -3.63 23.07
N ILE A 696 -16.85 -4.61 22.16
CA ILE A 696 -17.53 -5.89 22.42
C ILE A 696 -16.84 -6.67 23.53
N TYR A 697 -15.51 -6.78 23.48
CA TYR A 697 -14.78 -7.58 24.45
C TYR A 697 -14.84 -7.00 25.86
N SER A 698 -14.75 -5.69 25.99
CA SER A 698 -14.88 -5.00 27.28
C SER A 698 -16.25 -5.25 27.94
N ALA A 699 -17.29 -5.48 27.13
CA ALA A 699 -18.61 -5.84 27.63
C ALA A 699 -18.74 -7.35 27.92
N LEU A 700 -18.06 -8.20 27.15
CA LEU A 700 -18.07 -9.67 27.26
C LEU A 700 -17.22 -10.18 28.44
N VAL A 701 -16.06 -9.52 28.69
CA VAL A 701 -15.04 -9.90 29.69
C VAL A 701 -14.66 -8.66 30.52
N PRO A 702 -15.59 -8.11 31.33
CA PRO A 702 -15.36 -6.86 32.05
C PRO A 702 -14.28 -6.92 33.14
N GLU A 703 -13.79 -8.11 33.47
CA GLU A 703 -12.69 -8.34 34.38
C GLU A 703 -11.30 -8.04 33.77
N GLU A 704 -11.16 -8.03 32.45
CA GLU A 704 -9.93 -7.67 31.76
C GLU A 704 -9.91 -6.17 31.43
N LYS A 705 -8.72 -5.56 31.50
CA LYS A 705 -8.56 -4.12 31.28
C LYS A 705 -8.79 -3.69 29.82
N SER A 706 -8.30 -4.48 28.90
CA SER A 706 -8.36 -4.23 27.45
C SER A 706 -8.07 -5.49 26.66
N LEU A 707 -8.75 -5.68 25.57
CA LEU A 707 -8.49 -6.75 24.60
C LEU A 707 -7.06 -6.67 24.04
N MET A 708 -6.57 -5.48 23.79
CA MET A 708 -5.20 -5.22 23.29
C MET A 708 -4.13 -5.80 24.21
N MET A 709 -4.40 -5.88 25.50
CA MET A 709 -3.46 -6.39 26.52
C MET A 709 -3.71 -7.85 26.88
N SER A 710 -4.68 -8.50 26.25
CA SER A 710 -4.97 -9.93 26.46
C SER A 710 -4.01 -10.82 25.65
N ASP A 711 -3.87 -12.07 26.10
CA ASP A 711 -3.02 -13.03 25.40
C ASP A 711 -3.61 -13.46 24.05
N TRP A 712 -2.73 -13.58 23.05
CA TRP A 712 -3.05 -14.14 21.74
C TRP A 712 -3.51 -15.59 21.84
N PRO A 713 -4.59 -16.01 21.16
CA PRO A 713 -5.06 -17.38 21.19
C PRO A 713 -3.98 -18.39 20.75
N GLN A 714 -3.80 -19.45 21.52
CA GLN A 714 -2.85 -20.50 21.23
C GLN A 714 -3.57 -21.78 20.82
N PHE A 715 -3.02 -22.47 19.82
CA PHE A 715 -3.47 -23.81 19.47
C PHE A 715 -3.20 -24.80 20.63
N THR A 716 -4.17 -25.68 20.91
CA THR A 716 -4.05 -26.76 21.89
C THR A 716 -4.54 -28.10 21.32
N GLU A 717 -3.88 -29.19 21.61
CA GLU A 717 -4.31 -30.53 21.22
C GLU A 717 -5.62 -30.95 21.93
N ASP A 718 -5.92 -30.33 23.08
CA ASP A 718 -7.13 -30.65 23.88
C ASP A 718 -8.43 -30.27 23.13
N TRP A 719 -8.36 -29.40 22.14
CA TRP A 719 -9.52 -28.98 21.32
C TRP A 719 -9.49 -29.51 19.90
N CYS A 720 -8.91 -30.69 19.71
CA CYS A 720 -8.89 -31.37 18.39
C CYS A 720 -9.96 -32.46 18.36
N TYR A 721 -11.17 -32.12 17.89
CA TYR A 721 -12.32 -33.01 17.86
C TYR A 721 -12.69 -33.41 16.42
N ALA A 722 -11.84 -34.23 15.79
CA ALA A 722 -12.00 -34.61 14.39
C ALA A 722 -13.34 -35.31 14.07
N ASP A 723 -13.83 -36.18 14.97
CA ASP A 723 -15.14 -36.86 14.79
C ASP A 723 -16.28 -35.81 14.81
N ALA A 724 -16.24 -34.84 15.73
CA ALA A 724 -17.25 -33.79 15.80
C ALA A 724 -17.23 -32.88 14.55
N GLU A 725 -16.03 -32.60 14.01
CA GLU A 725 -15.90 -31.86 12.74
C GLU A 725 -16.55 -32.64 11.59
N ASN A 726 -16.22 -33.91 11.47
CA ASN A 726 -16.77 -34.78 10.43
C ASN A 726 -18.31 -34.84 10.49
N ILE A 727 -18.88 -35.12 11.65
CA ILE A 727 -20.32 -35.25 11.86
C ILE A 727 -21.04 -33.92 11.54
N THR A 728 -20.57 -32.81 12.09
CA THR A 728 -21.26 -31.53 11.93
C THR A 728 -21.15 -31.01 10.51
N ASP A 729 -19.98 -31.13 9.85
CA ASP A 729 -19.81 -30.68 8.48
C ASP A 729 -20.70 -31.48 7.51
N HIS A 730 -20.87 -32.81 7.70
CA HIS A 730 -21.82 -33.62 6.92
C HIS A 730 -23.29 -33.23 7.20
N MET A 731 -23.66 -32.97 8.45
CA MET A 731 -25.01 -32.47 8.76
C MET A 731 -25.28 -31.11 8.11
N LYS A 732 -24.28 -30.20 8.02
CA LYS A 732 -24.41 -28.92 7.29
C LYS A 732 -24.75 -29.16 5.82
N GLU A 733 -24.14 -30.15 5.19
CA GLU A 733 -24.43 -30.50 3.79
C GLU A 733 -25.86 -31.08 3.64
N VAL A 734 -26.32 -31.92 4.58
CA VAL A 734 -27.73 -32.40 4.64
C VAL A 734 -28.69 -31.20 4.72
N ILE A 735 -28.46 -30.28 5.67
CA ILE A 735 -29.29 -29.07 5.85
C ILE A 735 -29.30 -28.20 4.59
N ARG A 736 -28.11 -27.96 3.97
CA ARG A 736 -28.00 -27.21 2.71
C ARG A 736 -28.75 -27.86 1.57
N GLY A 737 -28.60 -29.19 1.42
CA GLY A 737 -29.30 -29.96 0.39
C GLY A 737 -30.81 -29.85 0.49
N VAL A 738 -31.35 -30.04 1.70
CA VAL A 738 -32.81 -29.90 1.94
C VAL A 738 -33.27 -28.46 1.70
N ARG A 739 -32.55 -27.45 2.17
CA ARG A 739 -32.88 -26.02 1.93
C ARG A 739 -32.92 -25.71 0.42
N ASN A 740 -31.93 -26.18 -0.33
CA ASN A 740 -31.86 -25.98 -1.78
C ASN A 740 -33.02 -26.63 -2.50
N ALA A 741 -33.29 -27.90 -2.21
CA ALA A 741 -34.43 -28.61 -2.81
C ALA A 741 -35.76 -27.89 -2.51
N ARG A 742 -35.96 -27.43 -1.24
CA ARG A 742 -37.14 -26.65 -0.86
C ARG A 742 -37.25 -25.33 -1.61
N ALA A 743 -36.10 -24.63 -1.79
CA ALA A 743 -36.04 -23.35 -2.52
C ALA A 743 -36.36 -23.54 -4.02
N GLU A 744 -35.79 -24.55 -4.65
CA GLU A 744 -36.07 -24.90 -6.05
C GLU A 744 -37.55 -25.24 -6.28
N MET A 745 -38.18 -25.90 -5.31
CA MET A 745 -39.60 -26.29 -5.36
C MET A 745 -40.53 -25.19 -4.82
N ASN A 746 -39.98 -24.02 -4.39
CA ASN A 746 -40.73 -22.90 -3.81
C ASN A 746 -41.56 -23.28 -2.59
N VAL A 747 -41.06 -24.20 -1.74
CA VAL A 747 -41.76 -24.66 -0.54
C VAL A 747 -41.65 -23.61 0.59
N PRO A 748 -42.75 -23.09 1.12
CA PRO A 748 -42.69 -22.07 2.18
C PRO A 748 -42.13 -22.67 3.50
N PRO A 749 -41.41 -21.89 4.29
CA PRO A 749 -40.81 -22.36 5.55
C PRO A 749 -41.83 -22.89 6.58
N SER A 750 -43.07 -22.42 6.52
CA SER A 750 -44.19 -22.89 7.39
C SER A 750 -44.62 -24.29 7.12
N ARG A 751 -44.34 -24.81 5.90
CA ARG A 751 -44.70 -26.21 5.55
C ARG A 751 -43.54 -27.11 5.99
N LYS A 752 -43.75 -27.92 6.99
CA LYS A 752 -42.80 -28.88 7.52
C LYS A 752 -42.93 -30.21 6.80
N ALA A 753 -41.83 -30.88 6.53
CA ALA A 753 -41.79 -32.18 5.91
C ALA A 753 -40.89 -33.12 6.71
N LYS A 754 -41.19 -34.41 6.67
CA LYS A 754 -40.29 -35.43 7.23
C LYS A 754 -39.07 -35.59 6.31
N VAL A 755 -37.90 -35.66 6.90
CA VAL A 755 -36.62 -35.84 6.19
C VAL A 755 -36.01 -37.18 6.60
N TYR A 756 -35.68 -38.00 5.64
CA TYR A 756 -34.97 -39.27 5.83
C TYR A 756 -33.51 -39.09 5.41
N VAL A 757 -32.56 -39.51 6.28
CA VAL A 757 -31.14 -39.57 5.98
C VAL A 757 -30.71 -41.03 5.98
N VAL A 758 -30.26 -41.51 4.86
CA VAL A 758 -29.75 -42.87 4.71
C VAL A 758 -28.22 -42.79 4.65
N CYS A 759 -27.56 -43.37 5.67
CA CYS A 759 -26.10 -43.47 5.75
C CYS A 759 -25.65 -44.86 6.20
N GLU A 760 -24.52 -45.34 5.69
CA GLU A 760 -23.97 -46.67 6.02
C GLU A 760 -22.95 -46.62 7.17
N ASP A 761 -22.37 -45.47 7.47
CA ASP A 761 -21.41 -45.28 8.56
C ASP A 761 -22.12 -45.14 9.90
N GLU A 762 -21.92 -46.11 10.81
CA GLU A 762 -22.57 -46.19 12.11
C GLU A 762 -22.27 -44.98 12.97
N LYS A 763 -21.01 -44.51 13.00
CA LYS A 763 -20.61 -43.31 13.76
C LYS A 763 -21.27 -42.03 13.23
N LEU A 764 -21.38 -41.92 11.92
CA LEU A 764 -22.04 -40.78 11.28
C LEU A 764 -23.54 -40.78 11.61
N CYS A 765 -24.16 -41.94 11.57
CA CYS A 765 -25.56 -42.09 11.90
C CYS A 765 -25.86 -41.74 13.36
N GLU A 766 -25.08 -42.27 14.32
CA GLU A 766 -25.16 -41.91 15.74
C GLU A 766 -24.99 -40.40 15.94
N GLY A 767 -23.99 -39.78 15.30
CA GLY A 767 -23.75 -38.35 15.38
C GLY A 767 -24.92 -37.52 14.78
N PHE A 768 -25.55 -38.00 13.71
CA PHE A 768 -26.73 -37.33 13.14
C PHE A 768 -27.95 -37.42 14.07
N GLU A 769 -28.11 -38.53 14.80
CA GLU A 769 -29.18 -38.68 15.80
C GLU A 769 -29.01 -37.62 16.91
N GLU A 770 -27.80 -37.38 17.38
CA GLU A 770 -27.50 -36.32 18.38
C GLU A 770 -27.88 -34.92 17.86
N LEU A 771 -27.71 -34.67 16.55
CA LEU A 771 -27.99 -33.37 15.94
C LEU A 771 -29.45 -33.15 15.52
N THR A 772 -30.32 -34.15 15.61
CA THR A 772 -31.70 -34.10 15.14
C THR A 772 -32.45 -32.88 15.67
N THR A 773 -32.36 -32.59 16.97
CA THR A 773 -33.10 -31.50 17.64
C THR A 773 -32.73 -30.13 17.10
N CYS A 774 -31.45 -29.90 16.79
CA CYS A 774 -30.97 -28.62 16.28
C CYS A 774 -31.09 -28.52 14.74
N ALA A 775 -31.02 -29.63 14.02
CA ALA A 775 -31.08 -29.64 12.56
C ALA A 775 -32.51 -29.51 12.01
N CYS A 776 -33.51 -30.13 12.65
CA CYS A 776 -34.93 -30.06 12.20
C CYS A 776 -35.43 -28.61 11.97
N PRO A 777 -35.27 -27.65 12.90
CA PRO A 777 -35.70 -26.27 12.66
C PRO A 777 -35.03 -25.63 11.46
N LEU A 778 -33.75 -25.93 11.26
CA LEU A 778 -32.92 -25.33 10.19
C LEU A 778 -33.32 -25.82 8.79
N MET A 779 -33.93 -27.03 8.68
CA MET A 779 -34.45 -27.59 7.45
C MET A 779 -35.96 -27.36 7.26
N SER A 780 -36.62 -26.78 8.26
CA SER A 780 -38.09 -26.81 8.36
C SER A 780 -38.64 -28.25 8.28
N ALA A 781 -37.96 -29.18 8.96
CA ALA A 781 -38.40 -30.55 9.07
C ALA A 781 -39.42 -30.75 10.20
N SER A 782 -40.38 -31.66 10.00
CA SER A 782 -41.27 -32.12 11.07
C SER A 782 -40.60 -33.20 11.91
N GLU A 783 -39.75 -34.00 11.29
CA GLU A 783 -39.00 -35.12 11.85
C GLU A 783 -37.76 -35.38 10.96
N LEU A 784 -36.66 -35.77 11.59
CA LEU A 784 -35.47 -36.28 10.91
C LEU A 784 -35.29 -37.75 11.29
N ALA A 785 -35.46 -38.64 10.30
CA ALA A 785 -35.29 -40.06 10.49
C ALA A 785 -33.97 -40.54 9.89
N ILE A 786 -33.12 -41.13 10.72
CA ILE A 786 -31.80 -41.62 10.31
C ILE A 786 -31.87 -43.15 10.22
N GLN A 787 -31.41 -43.74 9.12
CA GLN A 787 -31.54 -45.15 8.86
C GLN A 787 -30.42 -45.64 7.91
N ALA A 788 -30.15 -46.95 7.97
CA ALA A 788 -29.09 -47.56 7.19
C ALA A 788 -29.49 -47.87 5.72
N ASP A 789 -30.76 -47.96 5.43
CA ASP A 789 -31.28 -48.33 4.12
C ASP A 789 -32.53 -47.49 3.74
N LYS A 790 -33.08 -47.72 2.56
CA LYS A 790 -34.29 -47.03 2.06
C LYS A 790 -35.63 -47.64 2.53
N ALA A 791 -35.65 -48.46 3.57
CA ALA A 791 -36.86 -49.09 4.02
C ALA A 791 -37.90 -48.06 4.46
N GLY A 792 -39.12 -48.17 3.96
CA GLY A 792 -40.23 -47.26 4.27
C GLY A 792 -40.20 -45.87 3.61
N ILE A 793 -39.25 -45.61 2.69
CA ILE A 793 -39.19 -44.38 1.90
C ILE A 793 -39.91 -44.59 0.58
N ALA A 794 -40.84 -43.70 0.24
CA ALA A 794 -41.60 -43.76 -1.04
C ALA A 794 -40.67 -43.58 -2.25
N ASP A 795 -40.99 -44.29 -3.36
CA ASP A 795 -40.17 -44.23 -4.58
C ASP A 795 -40.17 -42.86 -5.26
N ASP A 796 -41.17 -42.03 -5.00
CA ASP A 796 -41.33 -40.67 -5.52
C ASP A 796 -40.74 -39.59 -4.64
N ALA A 797 -40.07 -39.97 -3.53
CA ALA A 797 -39.40 -39.03 -2.66
C ALA A 797 -38.31 -38.25 -3.37
N VAL A 798 -38.22 -36.96 -3.10
CA VAL A 798 -37.13 -36.11 -3.61
C VAL A 798 -35.80 -36.61 -3.05
N SER A 799 -34.91 -37.05 -3.91
CA SER A 799 -33.61 -37.60 -3.56
C SER A 799 -32.54 -36.50 -3.67
N ILE A 800 -31.75 -36.30 -2.62
CA ILE A 800 -30.66 -35.36 -2.53
C ILE A 800 -29.41 -36.15 -2.15
N VAL A 801 -28.40 -36.08 -2.99
CA VAL A 801 -27.12 -36.76 -2.74
C VAL A 801 -26.19 -35.80 -2.02
N VAL A 802 -25.68 -36.19 -0.86
CA VAL A 802 -24.67 -35.48 -0.08
C VAL A 802 -23.47 -36.40 0.15
N PRO A 803 -22.30 -35.91 0.55
CA PRO A 803 -21.17 -36.76 0.88
C PRO A 803 -21.58 -37.82 1.95
N ASP A 804 -21.23 -39.09 1.69
CA ASP A 804 -21.40 -40.22 2.59
C ASP A 804 -22.86 -40.49 3.08
N ALA A 805 -23.86 -39.79 2.48
CA ALA A 805 -25.27 -40.01 2.79
C ALA A 805 -26.22 -39.69 1.63
N SER A 806 -27.44 -40.22 1.69
CA SER A 806 -28.51 -39.83 0.77
C SER A 806 -29.71 -39.32 1.55
N VAL A 807 -30.23 -38.19 1.16
CA VAL A 807 -31.35 -37.54 1.84
C VAL A 807 -32.62 -37.69 0.99
N TYR A 808 -33.76 -38.06 1.63
CA TYR A 808 -35.03 -38.22 0.96
C TYR A 808 -36.11 -37.41 1.68
N VAL A 809 -36.93 -36.71 0.88
CA VAL A 809 -38.06 -35.95 1.40
C VAL A 809 -39.31 -36.33 0.64
N PRO A 810 -40.38 -36.84 1.28
CA PRO A 810 -41.61 -37.23 0.61
C PRO A 810 -42.19 -36.06 -0.18
N LEU A 811 -42.46 -36.28 -1.46
CA LEU A 811 -42.92 -35.24 -2.39
C LEU A 811 -44.28 -34.66 -1.95
N GLU A 812 -45.19 -35.51 -1.41
CA GLU A 812 -46.51 -35.10 -0.95
C GLU A 812 -46.45 -34.15 0.26
N GLU A 813 -45.38 -34.20 1.07
CA GLU A 813 -45.16 -33.30 2.18
C GLU A 813 -44.57 -31.93 1.76
N LEU A 814 -43.87 -31.93 0.64
CA LEU A 814 -43.28 -30.70 0.08
C LEU A 814 -44.28 -29.89 -0.74
N ILE A 815 -45.11 -30.53 -1.51
CA ILE A 815 -46.01 -29.87 -2.46
C ILE A 815 -47.47 -30.18 -2.10
N ASP A 816 -48.32 -29.17 -2.01
CA ASP A 816 -49.76 -29.29 -2.09
C ASP A 816 -50.15 -29.37 -3.56
N PHE A 817 -50.31 -30.56 -4.03
CA PHE A 817 -50.62 -30.80 -5.43
C PHE A 817 -51.81 -29.99 -5.94
N GLU A 818 -52.86 -29.82 -5.11
CA GLU A 818 -54.03 -29.05 -5.53
C GLU A 818 -53.74 -27.56 -5.59
N GLN A 819 -53.06 -26.99 -4.59
CA GLN A 819 -52.73 -25.59 -4.58
C GLN A 819 -51.65 -25.26 -5.65
N GLU A 820 -50.69 -26.14 -5.87
CA GLU A 820 -49.63 -25.90 -6.85
C GLU A 820 -50.18 -26.02 -8.29
N ILE A 821 -51.08 -26.98 -8.54
CA ILE A 821 -51.80 -27.07 -9.82
C ILE A 821 -52.64 -25.82 -10.04
N GLU A 822 -53.35 -25.33 -9.00
CA GLU A 822 -54.12 -24.08 -9.11
C GLU A 822 -53.26 -22.87 -9.36
N ARG A 823 -52.12 -22.78 -8.69
CA ARG A 823 -51.13 -21.72 -8.90
C ARG A 823 -50.57 -21.73 -10.30
N LEU A 824 -50.07 -22.89 -10.76
CA LEU A 824 -49.51 -23.04 -12.08
C LEU A 824 -50.55 -22.85 -13.19
N THR A 825 -51.79 -23.24 -12.98
CA THR A 825 -52.92 -22.96 -13.86
C THR A 825 -53.19 -21.47 -14.00
N LYS A 826 -53.18 -20.74 -12.89
CA LYS A 826 -53.28 -19.24 -12.89
C LYS A 826 -52.09 -18.59 -13.60
N GLU A 827 -50.92 -19.15 -13.41
CA GLU A 827 -49.69 -18.68 -14.09
C GLU A 827 -49.72 -18.94 -15.59
N GLU A 828 -50.19 -20.13 -16.00
CA GLU A 828 -50.46 -20.49 -17.41
C GLU A 828 -51.44 -19.50 -18.06
N GLU A 829 -52.52 -19.16 -17.36
CA GLU A 829 -53.50 -18.18 -17.82
C GLU A 829 -52.91 -16.79 -17.99
N LYS A 830 -52.07 -16.40 -17.03
CA LYS A 830 -51.37 -15.09 -17.06
C LYS A 830 -50.36 -15.04 -18.22
N LEU A 831 -49.53 -16.07 -18.34
CA LEU A 831 -48.57 -16.16 -19.45
C LEU A 831 -49.29 -16.23 -20.82
N THR A 832 -50.41 -16.92 -20.92
CA THR A 832 -51.24 -16.93 -22.13
C THR A 832 -51.70 -15.53 -22.51
N LYS A 833 -52.13 -14.72 -21.55
CA LYS A 833 -52.53 -13.31 -21.77
C LYS A 833 -51.34 -12.47 -22.25
N GLU A 834 -50.19 -12.61 -21.64
CA GLU A 834 -48.98 -11.84 -22.02
C GLU A 834 -48.44 -12.27 -23.38
N ILE A 835 -48.39 -13.57 -23.71
CA ILE A 835 -48.04 -14.11 -25.03
C ILE A 835 -48.99 -13.59 -26.10
N ASN A 836 -50.31 -13.63 -25.86
CA ASN A 836 -51.30 -13.12 -26.79
C ASN A 836 -51.18 -11.60 -26.98
N ARG A 837 -50.88 -10.85 -25.91
CA ARG A 837 -50.63 -9.43 -25.99
C ARG A 837 -49.41 -9.12 -26.86
N ALA A 838 -48.26 -9.78 -26.57
CA ALA A 838 -47.03 -9.60 -27.34
C ALA A 838 -47.19 -10.01 -28.81
N LYS A 839 -47.86 -11.15 -29.10
CA LYS A 839 -48.22 -11.57 -30.45
C LYS A 839 -49.11 -10.56 -31.15
N GLY A 840 -50.12 -10.02 -30.45
CA GLY A 840 -51.03 -8.99 -30.98
C GLY A 840 -50.29 -7.67 -31.32
N MET A 841 -49.32 -7.27 -30.48
CA MET A 841 -48.50 -6.08 -30.78
C MET A 841 -47.59 -6.33 -31.99
N LEU A 842 -46.96 -7.50 -32.08
CA LEU A 842 -46.03 -7.87 -33.16
C LEU A 842 -46.75 -8.17 -34.51
N SER A 843 -48.03 -8.53 -34.47
CA SER A 843 -48.86 -8.72 -35.67
C SER A 843 -49.51 -7.42 -36.16
N ASN A 844 -49.43 -6.34 -35.42
CA ASN A 844 -49.93 -5.04 -35.81
C ASN A 844 -48.95 -4.30 -36.75
N GLU A 845 -49.20 -4.34 -38.04
CA GLU A 845 -48.37 -3.68 -39.08
C GLU A 845 -48.08 -2.20 -38.77
N LYS A 846 -49.00 -1.47 -38.15
CA LYS A 846 -48.81 -0.07 -37.77
C LYS A 846 -47.83 0.09 -36.60
N PHE A 847 -47.76 -0.91 -35.72
CA PHE A 847 -46.79 -0.91 -34.63
C PHE A 847 -45.39 -1.27 -35.13
N VAL A 848 -45.26 -2.36 -35.87
CA VAL A 848 -43.98 -2.84 -36.40
C VAL A 848 -43.32 -1.84 -37.38
N SER A 849 -44.14 -1.09 -38.17
CA SER A 849 -43.60 -0.14 -39.14
C SER A 849 -43.33 1.26 -38.60
N LYS A 850 -43.89 1.66 -37.43
CA LYS A 850 -43.77 3.02 -36.85
C LYS A 850 -43.05 3.09 -35.51
N ALA A 851 -42.94 1.99 -34.77
CA ALA A 851 -42.23 1.97 -33.52
C ALA A 851 -40.71 1.94 -33.73
N PRO A 852 -39.90 2.52 -32.79
CA PRO A 852 -38.46 2.37 -32.82
C PRO A 852 -38.08 0.89 -32.82
N GLN A 853 -37.05 0.51 -33.58
CA GLN A 853 -36.61 -0.91 -33.71
C GLN A 853 -36.32 -1.54 -32.32
N ALA A 854 -35.72 -0.80 -31.41
CA ALA A 854 -35.45 -1.23 -30.03
C ALA A 854 -36.71 -1.69 -29.27
N LYS A 855 -37.89 -1.06 -29.50
CA LYS A 855 -39.15 -1.45 -28.88
C LYS A 855 -39.73 -2.71 -29.53
N VAL A 856 -39.56 -2.91 -30.83
CA VAL A 856 -39.98 -4.12 -31.51
C VAL A 856 -39.14 -5.31 -31.06
N ASP A 857 -37.83 -5.09 -30.90
CA ASP A 857 -36.90 -6.14 -30.41
C ASP A 857 -37.16 -6.49 -28.95
N GLU A 858 -37.52 -5.50 -28.12
CA GLU A 858 -37.93 -5.69 -26.72
C GLU A 858 -39.21 -6.58 -26.64
N GLU A 859 -40.23 -6.34 -27.46
CA GLU A 859 -41.44 -7.15 -27.44
C GLU A 859 -41.22 -8.56 -28.04
N LYS A 860 -40.29 -8.73 -28.99
CA LYS A 860 -39.85 -10.05 -29.45
C LYS A 860 -39.16 -10.84 -28.34
N ALA A 861 -38.24 -10.23 -27.64
CA ALA A 861 -37.53 -10.83 -26.51
C ALA A 861 -38.51 -11.22 -25.37
N LYS A 862 -39.52 -10.37 -25.09
CA LYS A 862 -40.60 -10.70 -24.14
C LYS A 862 -41.43 -11.91 -24.61
N LEU A 863 -41.77 -11.96 -25.86
CA LEU A 863 -42.54 -13.10 -26.42
C LEU A 863 -41.76 -14.41 -26.29
N GLU A 864 -40.48 -14.39 -26.64
CA GLU A 864 -39.61 -15.56 -26.53
C GLU A 864 -39.49 -15.99 -25.06
N LYS A 865 -39.23 -15.06 -24.15
CA LYS A 865 -39.15 -15.32 -22.71
C LYS A 865 -40.44 -15.92 -22.16
N TYR A 866 -41.59 -15.32 -22.48
CA TYR A 866 -42.88 -15.83 -21.99
C TYR A 866 -43.26 -17.19 -22.63
N THR A 867 -42.81 -17.47 -23.85
CA THR A 867 -43.02 -18.78 -24.49
C THR A 867 -42.21 -19.85 -23.78
N GLN A 868 -40.92 -19.58 -23.44
CA GLN A 868 -40.10 -20.51 -22.70
C GLN A 868 -40.66 -20.74 -21.28
N MET A 869 -41.10 -19.69 -20.60
CA MET A 869 -41.78 -19.85 -19.29
C MET A 869 -43.07 -20.67 -19.41
N MET A 870 -43.83 -20.49 -20.46
CA MET A 870 -45.05 -21.27 -20.71
C MET A 870 -44.76 -22.77 -20.88
N GLU A 871 -43.69 -23.13 -21.62
CA GLU A 871 -43.30 -24.55 -21.80
C GLU A 871 -42.93 -25.15 -20.47
N GLN A 872 -42.11 -24.45 -19.65
CA GLN A 872 -41.73 -24.92 -18.33
C GLN A 872 -42.96 -25.12 -17.40
N VAL A 873 -43.92 -24.18 -17.42
CA VAL A 873 -45.15 -24.29 -16.63
C VAL A 873 -45.99 -25.45 -17.07
N LYS A 874 -46.10 -25.69 -18.37
CA LYS A 874 -46.87 -26.84 -18.91
C LYS A 874 -46.23 -28.18 -18.60
N GLU A 875 -44.91 -28.32 -18.77
CA GLU A 875 -44.17 -29.52 -18.42
C GLU A 875 -44.39 -29.87 -16.94
N ARG A 876 -44.28 -28.86 -16.07
CA ARG A 876 -44.49 -29.02 -14.64
C ARG A 876 -45.92 -29.34 -14.26
N LEU A 877 -46.94 -28.76 -14.94
CA LEU A 877 -48.33 -29.11 -14.78
C LEU A 877 -48.64 -30.57 -15.21
N GLU A 878 -48.07 -31.01 -16.34
CA GLU A 878 -48.21 -32.38 -16.81
C GLU A 878 -47.57 -33.38 -15.86
N ALA A 879 -46.35 -33.08 -15.37
CA ALA A 879 -45.68 -33.92 -14.37
C ALA A 879 -46.47 -34.04 -13.06
N LEU A 880 -47.01 -32.96 -12.56
CA LEU A 880 -47.84 -32.96 -11.33
C LEU A 880 -49.19 -33.67 -11.51
N LYS A 881 -49.79 -33.63 -12.70
CA LYS A 881 -51.01 -34.35 -13.02
C LYS A 881 -50.76 -35.84 -13.28
N ALA A 882 -49.57 -36.22 -13.74
CA ALA A 882 -49.19 -37.64 -13.98
C ALA A 882 -48.75 -38.35 -12.67
N GLY A 883 -48.27 -37.63 -11.68
CA GLY A 883 -47.93 -38.13 -10.35
C GLY A 883 -49.13 -38.37 -9.40
N ARG A 884 -50.35 -38.17 -9.91
CA ARG A 884 -51.59 -38.54 -9.23
C ARG A 884 -52.05 -39.89 -9.81
#